data_d22f28ceee491b43f1a1c47bddfb1a1b
#
_entry.id   d22f28ceee491b43f1a1c47bddfb1a1b
#
_cell.length_a   1.000
_cell.length_b   1.000
_cell.length_c   1.000
_cell.angle_alpha   90.00
_cell.angle_beta   90.00
_cell.angle_gamma   90.00
#
_symmetry.space_group_name_H-M   'P 1'
#
loop_
_entity.id
_entity.type
_entity.pdbx_description
1 polymer ?
#
loop_
_entity_poly.entity_id
_entity_poly.type
_entity_poly.pdbx_seq_one_letter_code
_entity_poly.pdbx_strand_id
1 'polypeptide(L)'
;MLGLLLLAVWLIYAPGLHGVFLFDDNGSLPALGETGPINHWATFWRYITSGHADPTGRPLALLSFLLDARDWPANPIPFKRSNLLLHLLNGALLALLLRQLGYHLSGLPQEHARQHNDTRIAMTSLLGAAFWLLHPLYVSTTLYIVQREAMLPAMFTLVGLLLWLRGRHAIRQGHLVRGLMWIIAGLSGCTMLATLSKANGILLPPLALVVEYVLLRTTETTASTGVTPPGSNVCPSKEAAYRTGMLLFAWLPTAVVASYLLQQGWSGFTHGISSVRTWTLGQRLLTEPRVLMDYLALLWLPRPFTPGLFNDQIQASTSLLSPITTLPALCAITGLIVASWRLRWRWPVWAAAVLFYFVGQSLESSTVALELYFEHRNYLPAMLMFWPLALWLCNAYPVVPQVAEGASPRPIAKRLAKPMLAALILLGLGMMTHVSTELWGDSRDQAVLWATLNPDSPRAQAYAANVEMAAGRPSLAIAGLQPLLAKHPDQVQLAFPLFEAECQLGQVGAATLQTTRLALSTARDPGTLLANWFARAMDQVAAHPCPQLTYDTLNSLLDAALANPHFAITPGREQDIYFLKGRLALIQGDAQTALNDFNHALDIQVRASAALEQAAMLGAAGYPVLGLAHLDHYDAERDHEAPPDFGMPHLHAWVLQQQQYWPREMAHLRATLQQDATRQATSHP
;
A
#
# COMPACT_ATOMS: atom_id res chain seq x y z
N MET A 1 19.31 -13.51 -22.39
CA MET A 1 17.85 -13.44 -22.48
C MET A 1 17.22 -12.67 -21.31
N LEU A 2 17.52 -12.99 -20.03
CA LEU A 2 16.98 -12.24 -18.90
C LEU A 2 17.31 -10.74 -18.99
N GLY A 3 18.55 -10.35 -19.25
CA GLY A 3 18.93 -8.94 -19.40
C GLY A 3 18.18 -8.20 -20.50
N LEU A 4 17.91 -8.86 -21.65
CA LEU A 4 17.10 -8.28 -22.72
C LEU A 4 15.63 -8.10 -22.30
N LEU A 5 15.06 -9.05 -21.54
CA LEU A 5 13.72 -8.91 -20.97
C LEU A 5 13.65 -7.72 -20.03
N LEU A 6 14.60 -7.61 -19.09
CA LEU A 6 14.63 -6.51 -18.12
C LEU A 6 14.79 -5.15 -18.80
N LEU A 7 15.62 -5.07 -19.85
CA LEU A 7 15.76 -3.85 -20.65
C LEU A 7 14.45 -3.50 -21.39
N ALA A 8 13.78 -4.50 -21.98
CA ALA A 8 12.49 -4.28 -22.65
C ALA A 8 11.43 -3.77 -21.65
N VAL A 9 11.34 -4.37 -20.45
CA VAL A 9 10.43 -3.90 -19.39
C VAL A 9 10.78 -2.47 -18.97
N TRP A 10 12.05 -2.15 -18.78
CA TRP A 10 12.48 -0.78 -18.47
C TRP A 10 11.99 0.22 -19.52
N LEU A 11 12.18 -0.07 -20.82
CA LEU A 11 11.75 0.80 -21.92
C LEU A 11 10.22 0.95 -21.97
N ILE A 12 9.48 -0.12 -21.72
CA ILE A 12 8.01 -0.11 -21.67
C ILE A 12 7.49 0.77 -20.52
N TYR A 13 8.16 0.76 -19.36
CA TYR A 13 7.76 1.56 -18.19
C TYR A 13 8.29 3.01 -18.22
N ALA A 14 9.26 3.32 -19.06
CA ALA A 14 9.94 4.63 -19.08
C ALA A 14 9.00 5.85 -19.19
N PRO A 15 7.91 5.85 -19.99
CA PRO A 15 6.99 6.97 -20.07
C PRO A 15 6.37 7.33 -18.72
N GLY A 16 6.02 6.35 -17.90
CA GLY A 16 5.37 6.55 -16.60
C GLY A 16 6.25 7.17 -15.51
N LEU A 17 7.57 7.29 -15.73
CA LEU A 17 8.50 7.88 -14.76
C LEU A 17 8.28 9.38 -14.55
N HIS A 18 7.63 10.07 -15.48
CA HIS A 18 7.40 11.51 -15.44
C HIS A 18 6.15 11.93 -14.67
N GLY A 19 5.32 11.00 -14.23
CA GLY A 19 4.10 11.28 -13.46
C GLY A 19 4.39 11.92 -12.09
N VAL A 20 3.37 12.57 -11.52
CA VAL A 20 3.40 13.29 -10.24
C VAL A 20 3.28 12.35 -9.02
N PHE A 21 3.41 12.91 -7.81
CA PHE A 21 2.97 12.27 -6.57
C PHE A 21 1.45 12.15 -6.54
N LEU A 22 0.94 11.05 -5.99
CA LEU A 22 -0.47 10.73 -6.00
C LEU A 22 -0.93 10.31 -4.61
N PHE A 23 -2.14 10.66 -4.25
CA PHE A 23 -2.91 10.20 -3.10
C PHE A 23 -2.07 9.96 -1.82
N ASP A 24 -1.79 8.71 -1.42
CA ASP A 24 -1.02 8.39 -0.21
C ASP A 24 0.45 8.82 -0.26
N ASP A 25 1.00 9.09 -1.46
CA ASP A 25 2.34 9.68 -1.57
C ASP A 25 2.40 11.00 -0.81
N ASN A 26 1.34 11.83 -0.93
CA ASN A 26 1.23 13.13 -0.27
C ASN A 26 0.94 13.01 1.25
N GLY A 27 0.51 11.85 1.72
CA GLY A 27 0.31 11.59 3.15
C GLY A 27 1.55 11.00 3.83
N SER A 28 2.37 10.25 3.09
CA SER A 28 3.48 9.48 3.67
C SER A 28 4.85 10.13 3.47
N LEU A 29 5.12 10.69 2.27
CA LEU A 29 6.45 11.21 1.92
C LEU A 29 6.82 12.56 2.57
N PRO A 30 5.89 13.47 2.93
CA PRO A 30 6.24 14.70 3.64
C PRO A 30 6.99 14.49 4.96
N ALA A 31 6.86 13.32 5.58
CA ALA A 31 7.66 12.94 6.75
C ALA A 31 9.18 13.05 6.53
N LEU A 32 9.66 13.05 5.27
CA LEU A 32 11.07 13.28 4.91
C LEU A 32 11.57 14.67 5.36
N GLY A 33 10.69 15.67 5.43
CA GLY A 33 11.04 17.04 5.83
C GLY A 33 10.46 17.49 7.18
N GLU A 34 9.64 16.68 7.83
CA GLU A 34 8.87 17.06 9.03
C GLU A 34 9.75 17.52 10.22
N THR A 35 10.90 16.89 10.40
CA THR A 35 11.88 17.25 11.45
C THR A 35 13.17 17.85 10.89
N GLY A 36 13.07 18.48 9.72
CA GLY A 36 14.19 19.01 8.93
C GLY A 36 14.92 17.94 8.11
N PRO A 37 15.90 18.34 7.29
CA PRO A 37 16.63 17.44 6.39
C PRO A 37 17.28 16.26 7.14
N ILE A 38 17.21 15.07 6.56
CA ILE A 38 17.75 13.85 7.16
C ILE A 38 19.23 13.71 6.80
N ASN A 39 20.09 14.44 7.54
CA ASN A 39 21.52 14.55 7.28
C ASN A 39 22.41 14.04 8.46
N HIS A 40 21.81 13.67 9.59
CA HIS A 40 22.52 13.14 10.77
C HIS A 40 21.69 12.07 11.51
N TRP A 41 22.36 11.33 12.42
CA TRP A 41 21.76 10.17 13.08
C TRP A 41 20.50 10.49 13.89
N ALA A 42 20.39 11.67 14.46
CA ALA A 42 19.23 12.04 15.23
C ALA A 42 17.98 12.16 14.34
N THR A 43 18.07 12.91 13.22
CA THR A 43 16.96 13.03 12.25
C THR A 43 16.68 11.70 11.54
N PHE A 44 17.72 10.89 11.27
CA PHE A 44 17.56 9.55 10.72
C PHE A 44 16.66 8.67 11.60
N TRP A 45 16.96 8.55 12.89
CA TRP A 45 16.16 7.71 13.79
C TRP A 45 14.75 8.24 13.99
N ARG A 46 14.56 9.56 14.07
CA ARG A 46 13.22 10.16 14.10
C ARG A 46 12.42 9.75 12.89
N TYR A 47 12.98 9.92 11.69
CA TYR A 47 12.31 9.57 10.45
C TYR A 47 11.99 8.08 10.33
N ILE A 48 12.97 7.19 10.58
CA ILE A 48 12.79 5.73 10.44
C ILE A 48 11.69 5.19 11.38
N THR A 49 11.49 5.83 12.51
CA THR A 49 10.48 5.42 13.49
C THR A 49 9.16 6.21 13.41
N SER A 50 9.04 7.23 12.53
CA SER A 50 7.84 8.08 12.43
C SER A 50 6.65 7.41 11.75
N GLY A 51 6.81 6.24 11.15
CA GLY A 51 5.74 5.57 10.41
C GLY A 51 4.57 5.15 11.30
N HIS A 52 3.35 5.43 10.85
CA HIS A 52 2.10 5.19 11.59
C HIS A 52 1.04 4.41 10.80
N ALA A 53 1.35 3.97 9.58
CA ALA A 53 0.39 3.30 8.69
C ALA A 53 -0.11 1.93 9.20
N ASP A 54 0.70 1.25 10.01
CA ASP A 54 0.36 0.02 10.74
C ASP A 54 1.28 -0.10 11.98
N PRO A 55 1.03 -1.03 12.91
CA PRO A 55 1.84 -1.15 14.13
C PRO A 55 3.33 -1.39 13.91
N THR A 56 3.75 -1.85 12.72
CA THR A 56 5.17 -2.05 12.39
C THR A 56 5.88 -0.74 12.00
N GLY A 57 5.14 0.31 11.60
CA GLY A 57 5.66 1.59 11.13
C GLY A 57 6.46 1.54 9.83
N ARG A 58 6.62 0.37 9.22
CA ARG A 58 7.30 0.14 7.93
C ARG A 58 8.71 0.75 7.81
N PRO A 59 9.59 0.60 8.80
CA PRO A 59 10.89 1.30 8.84
C PRO A 59 11.79 0.99 7.64
N LEU A 60 11.70 -0.21 7.03
CA LEU A 60 12.48 -0.54 5.84
C LEU A 60 11.94 0.14 4.58
N ALA A 61 10.63 0.39 4.49
CA ALA A 61 10.08 1.19 3.42
C ALA A 61 10.55 2.65 3.54
N LEU A 62 10.46 3.24 4.75
CA LEU A 62 10.98 4.57 5.03
C LEU A 62 12.47 4.66 4.72
N LEU A 63 13.27 3.69 5.18
CA LEU A 63 14.71 3.62 4.85
C LEU A 63 14.95 3.62 3.34
N SER A 64 14.13 2.90 2.58
CA SER A 64 14.31 2.82 1.14
C SER A 64 14.04 4.13 0.42
N PHE A 65 13.16 5.01 0.94
CA PHE A 65 12.90 6.32 0.36
C PHE A 65 14.08 7.29 0.51
N LEU A 66 14.96 7.08 1.51
CA LEU A 66 16.20 7.86 1.68
C LEU A 66 17.21 7.67 0.55
N LEU A 67 17.04 6.65 -0.31
CA LEU A 67 17.83 6.49 -1.53
C LEU A 67 17.48 7.56 -2.57
N ASP A 68 16.27 8.12 -2.50
CA ASP A 68 15.71 9.00 -3.52
C ASP A 68 15.67 10.48 -3.06
N ALA A 69 15.40 10.73 -1.77
CA ALA A 69 15.40 12.05 -1.18
C ALA A 69 15.71 12.02 0.32
N ARG A 70 16.20 13.14 0.85
CA ARG A 70 16.50 13.33 2.29
C ARG A 70 15.80 14.55 2.88
N ASP A 71 14.92 15.14 2.11
CA ASP A 71 14.16 16.33 2.47
C ASP A 71 12.87 16.41 1.67
N TRP A 72 11.94 17.26 2.07
CA TRP A 72 10.68 17.52 1.40
C TRP A 72 10.48 19.04 1.24
N PRO A 73 9.94 19.53 0.10
CA PRO A 73 9.42 18.78 -1.06
C PRO A 73 10.50 18.15 -1.94
N ALA A 74 10.17 17.03 -2.59
CA ALA A 74 11.09 16.23 -3.39
C ALA A 74 10.60 16.06 -4.84
N ASN A 75 11.49 15.54 -5.73
CA ASN A 75 11.13 15.21 -7.10
C ASN A 75 10.62 13.74 -7.16
N PRO A 76 9.47 13.43 -7.83
CA PRO A 76 8.95 12.08 -7.92
C PRO A 76 9.79 11.11 -8.79
N ILE A 77 10.56 11.62 -9.76
CA ILE A 77 11.28 10.78 -10.73
C ILE A 77 12.28 9.80 -10.09
N PRO A 78 13.16 10.19 -9.14
CA PRO A 78 14.04 9.24 -8.46
C PRO A 78 13.27 8.09 -7.80
N PHE A 79 12.20 8.39 -7.09
CA PHE A 79 11.38 7.38 -6.41
C PHE A 79 10.78 6.38 -7.39
N LYS A 80 10.21 6.84 -8.52
CA LYS A 80 9.66 5.97 -9.57
C LYS A 80 10.73 5.11 -10.23
N ARG A 81 11.93 5.66 -10.44
CA ARG A 81 13.09 4.88 -10.95
C ARG A 81 13.48 3.77 -9.98
N SER A 82 13.57 4.04 -8.70
CA SER A 82 13.88 3.05 -7.68
C SER A 82 12.81 1.96 -7.60
N ASN A 83 11.53 2.33 -7.71
CA ASN A 83 10.43 1.37 -7.79
C ASN A 83 10.54 0.49 -9.03
N LEU A 84 10.82 1.05 -10.20
CA LEU A 84 11.00 0.28 -11.42
C LEU A 84 12.19 -0.68 -11.32
N LEU A 85 13.33 -0.24 -10.77
CA LEU A 85 14.48 -1.11 -10.49
C LEU A 85 14.10 -2.26 -9.57
N LEU A 86 13.32 -1.99 -8.52
CA LEU A 86 12.83 -3.01 -7.61
C LEU A 86 11.86 -4.00 -8.30
N HIS A 87 11.00 -3.51 -9.22
CA HIS A 87 10.15 -4.38 -10.04
C HIS A 87 10.98 -5.33 -10.92
N LEU A 88 12.00 -4.82 -11.58
CA LEU A 88 12.92 -5.63 -12.38
C LEU A 88 13.68 -6.66 -11.53
N LEU A 89 14.15 -6.28 -10.35
CA LEU A 89 14.79 -7.18 -9.41
C LEU A 89 13.83 -8.29 -8.95
N ASN A 90 12.58 -7.96 -8.62
CA ASN A 90 11.55 -8.93 -8.26
C ASN A 90 11.27 -9.91 -9.40
N GLY A 91 11.22 -9.45 -10.64
CA GLY A 91 11.07 -10.31 -11.82
C GLY A 91 12.26 -11.24 -12.02
N ALA A 92 13.48 -10.76 -11.79
CA ALA A 92 14.68 -11.59 -11.86
C ALA A 92 14.71 -12.67 -10.76
N LEU A 93 14.36 -12.29 -9.52
CA LEU A 93 14.23 -13.22 -8.40
C LEU A 93 13.12 -14.24 -8.63
N LEU A 94 11.99 -13.82 -9.21
CA LEU A 94 10.91 -14.73 -9.61
C LEU A 94 11.38 -15.73 -10.66
N ALA A 95 12.09 -15.28 -11.71
CA ALA A 95 12.66 -16.18 -12.72
C ALA A 95 13.61 -17.23 -12.08
N LEU A 96 14.43 -16.81 -11.11
CA LEU A 96 15.31 -17.72 -10.37
C LEU A 96 14.52 -18.72 -9.51
N LEU A 97 13.47 -18.27 -8.83
CA LEU A 97 12.59 -19.13 -8.03
C LEU A 97 11.90 -20.17 -8.92
N LEU A 98 11.26 -19.73 -10.01
CA LEU A 98 10.60 -20.63 -10.96
C LEU A 98 11.58 -21.64 -11.56
N ARG A 99 12.82 -21.24 -11.84
CA ARG A 99 13.88 -22.13 -12.31
C ARG A 99 14.24 -23.20 -11.28
N GLN A 100 14.41 -22.82 -10.01
CA GLN A 100 14.69 -23.79 -8.95
C GLN A 100 13.52 -24.76 -8.72
N LEU A 101 12.29 -24.25 -8.71
CA LEU A 101 11.09 -25.08 -8.61
C LEU A 101 10.96 -26.02 -9.83
N GLY A 102 11.28 -25.55 -11.04
CA GLY A 102 11.29 -26.33 -12.25
C GLY A 102 12.27 -27.52 -12.20
N TYR A 103 13.44 -27.35 -11.61
CA TYR A 103 14.38 -28.47 -11.38
C TYR A 103 13.80 -29.51 -10.41
N HIS A 104 13.13 -29.08 -9.35
CA HIS A 104 12.47 -30.04 -8.44
C HIS A 104 11.37 -30.85 -9.13
N LEU A 105 10.62 -30.22 -10.05
CA LEU A 105 9.58 -30.92 -10.81
C LEU A 105 10.15 -31.94 -11.81
N SER A 106 11.38 -31.71 -12.32
CA SER A 106 11.98 -32.60 -13.32
C SER A 106 12.41 -33.95 -12.78
N GLY A 107 12.55 -34.09 -11.46
CA GLY A 107 13.02 -35.33 -10.80
C GLY A 107 14.44 -35.76 -11.19
N LEU A 108 15.12 -35.02 -12.04
CA LEU A 108 16.45 -35.34 -12.55
C LEU A 108 17.53 -34.82 -11.59
N PRO A 109 18.61 -35.61 -11.32
CA PRO A 109 19.79 -35.08 -10.66
C PRO A 109 20.34 -33.88 -11.43
N GLN A 110 20.70 -32.81 -10.72
CA GLN A 110 21.19 -31.55 -11.34
C GLN A 110 22.35 -31.74 -12.32
N GLU A 111 23.13 -32.82 -12.18
CA GLU A 111 24.26 -33.15 -13.07
C GLU A 111 23.82 -33.71 -14.41
N HIS A 112 22.74 -34.47 -14.47
CA HIS A 112 22.23 -35.08 -15.71
C HIS A 112 21.20 -34.22 -16.44
N ALA A 113 20.57 -33.27 -15.74
CA ALA A 113 19.61 -32.30 -16.33
C ALA A 113 20.30 -31.24 -17.22
N ARG A 114 21.63 -31.15 -17.19
CA ARG A 114 22.40 -30.04 -17.76
C ARG A 114 22.37 -29.95 -19.31
N GLN A 115 21.97 -30.94 -20.03
CA GLN A 115 22.09 -30.86 -21.50
C GLN A 115 20.80 -30.71 -22.32
N HIS A 116 19.66 -31.24 -21.91
CA HIS A 116 18.43 -31.18 -22.73
C HIS A 116 17.22 -30.51 -22.03
N ASN A 117 17.08 -30.62 -20.71
CA ASN A 117 15.97 -30.03 -19.95
C ASN A 117 16.28 -28.64 -19.41
N ASP A 118 17.56 -28.27 -19.25
CA ASP A 118 17.94 -26.96 -18.67
C ASP A 118 17.39 -25.78 -19.51
N THR A 119 17.47 -25.88 -20.83
CA THR A 119 16.93 -24.86 -21.75
C THR A 119 15.42 -24.71 -21.61
N ARG A 120 14.67 -25.81 -21.48
CA ARG A 120 13.21 -25.77 -21.30
C ARG A 120 12.83 -25.19 -19.96
N ILE A 121 13.49 -25.60 -18.88
CA ILE A 121 13.26 -25.05 -17.52
C ILE A 121 13.59 -23.56 -17.50
N ALA A 122 14.70 -23.15 -18.09
CA ALA A 122 15.09 -21.76 -18.18
C ALA A 122 14.08 -20.93 -18.99
N MET A 123 13.61 -21.46 -20.13
CA MET A 123 12.61 -20.79 -20.97
C MET A 123 11.25 -20.64 -20.25
N THR A 124 10.76 -21.70 -19.57
CA THR A 124 9.50 -21.63 -18.83
C THR A 124 9.57 -20.66 -17.66
N SER A 125 10.71 -20.62 -16.96
CA SER A 125 10.94 -19.71 -15.85
C SER A 125 10.98 -18.26 -16.32
N LEU A 126 11.69 -18.01 -17.43
CA LEU A 126 11.76 -16.69 -18.04
C LEU A 126 10.40 -16.23 -18.57
N LEU A 127 9.64 -17.12 -19.20
CA LEU A 127 8.31 -16.81 -19.75
C LEU A 127 7.31 -16.53 -18.63
N GLY A 128 7.32 -17.32 -17.54
CA GLY A 128 6.46 -17.08 -16.37
C GLY A 128 6.75 -15.75 -15.69
N ALA A 129 8.05 -15.41 -15.54
CA ALA A 129 8.46 -14.11 -15.02
C ALA A 129 8.14 -12.97 -15.99
N ALA A 130 8.25 -13.18 -17.31
CA ALA A 130 7.93 -12.18 -18.32
C ALA A 130 6.43 -11.83 -18.33
N PHE A 131 5.54 -12.82 -18.20
CA PHE A 131 4.11 -12.58 -18.08
C PHE A 131 3.77 -11.75 -16.84
N TRP A 132 4.44 -12.01 -15.71
CA TRP A 132 4.26 -11.23 -14.50
C TRP A 132 4.84 -9.81 -14.64
N LEU A 133 6.08 -9.64 -15.15
CA LEU A 133 6.73 -8.34 -15.33
C LEU A 133 5.98 -7.40 -16.28
N LEU A 134 5.40 -7.97 -17.34
CA LEU A 134 4.70 -7.22 -18.40
C LEU A 134 3.20 -7.13 -18.15
N HIS A 135 2.71 -7.50 -16.97
CA HIS A 135 1.28 -7.46 -16.70
C HIS A 135 0.81 -6.04 -16.35
N PRO A 136 -0.19 -5.46 -17.07
CA PRO A 136 -0.60 -4.07 -16.88
C PRO A 136 -1.16 -3.78 -15.47
N LEU A 137 -1.67 -4.78 -14.75
CA LEU A 137 -2.13 -4.65 -13.37
C LEU A 137 -1.05 -4.13 -12.41
N TYR A 138 0.24 -4.36 -12.71
CA TYR A 138 1.35 -3.95 -11.84
C TYR A 138 1.91 -2.57 -12.15
N VAL A 139 1.38 -1.89 -13.16
CA VAL A 139 1.75 -0.50 -13.46
C VAL A 139 1.41 0.40 -12.27
N SER A 140 0.19 0.25 -11.71
CA SER A 140 -0.22 0.98 -10.52
C SER A 140 0.69 0.71 -9.32
N THR A 141 1.10 -0.54 -9.08
CA THR A 141 2.03 -0.87 -7.98
C THR A 141 3.42 -0.27 -8.20
N THR A 142 3.90 -0.26 -9.45
CA THR A 142 5.28 0.16 -9.77
C THR A 142 5.42 1.67 -9.80
N LEU A 143 4.43 2.40 -10.36
CA LEU A 143 4.50 3.84 -10.58
C LEU A 143 3.83 4.66 -9.48
N TYR A 144 3.05 4.06 -8.60
CA TYR A 144 2.57 4.67 -7.35
C TYR A 144 3.65 4.52 -6.29
N ILE A 145 4.28 5.62 -5.90
CA ILE A 145 5.56 5.62 -5.18
C ILE A 145 5.49 4.89 -3.84
N VAL A 146 4.46 5.17 -3.04
CA VAL A 146 4.27 4.56 -1.72
C VAL A 146 4.12 3.03 -1.81
N GLN A 147 3.71 2.46 -2.96
CA GLN A 147 3.59 1.03 -3.12
C GLN A 147 4.93 0.28 -3.20
N ARG A 148 6.06 0.97 -3.09
CA ARG A 148 7.33 0.34 -2.69
C ARG A 148 7.16 -0.55 -1.46
N GLU A 149 6.27 -0.16 -0.57
CA GLU A 149 5.86 -0.92 0.61
C GLU A 149 5.24 -2.29 0.28
N ALA A 150 4.62 -2.47 -0.90
CA ALA A 150 4.14 -3.77 -1.37
C ALA A 150 5.22 -4.55 -2.13
N MET A 151 6.17 -3.85 -2.75
CA MET A 151 7.22 -4.44 -3.58
C MET A 151 8.39 -5.00 -2.75
N LEU A 152 8.75 -4.36 -1.64
CA LEU A 152 9.80 -4.82 -0.73
C LEU A 152 9.46 -6.15 -0.03
N PRO A 153 8.26 -6.36 0.56
CA PRO A 153 7.87 -7.66 1.08
C PRO A 153 7.90 -8.76 0.02
N ALA A 154 7.53 -8.45 -1.21
CA ALA A 154 7.62 -9.37 -2.33
C ALA A 154 9.07 -9.79 -2.62
N MET A 155 10.01 -8.83 -2.62
CA MET A 155 11.43 -9.10 -2.77
C MET A 155 11.94 -10.02 -1.66
N PHE A 156 11.68 -9.67 -0.39
CA PHE A 156 12.14 -10.48 0.73
C PHE A 156 11.47 -11.86 0.77
N THR A 157 10.21 -11.96 0.32
CA THR A 157 9.52 -13.26 0.18
C THR A 157 10.21 -14.13 -0.87
N LEU A 158 10.55 -13.59 -2.03
CA LEU A 158 11.29 -14.33 -3.07
C LEU A 158 12.67 -14.78 -2.59
N VAL A 159 13.42 -13.87 -1.97
CA VAL A 159 14.72 -14.20 -1.38
C VAL A 159 14.57 -15.26 -0.29
N GLY A 160 13.59 -15.13 0.58
CA GLY A 160 13.30 -16.07 1.66
C GLY A 160 12.99 -17.48 1.14
N LEU A 161 12.15 -17.59 0.13
CA LEU A 161 11.83 -18.87 -0.53
C LEU A 161 13.08 -19.48 -1.20
N LEU A 162 13.91 -18.67 -1.86
CA LEU A 162 15.16 -19.13 -2.48
C LEU A 162 16.17 -19.66 -1.43
N LEU A 163 16.33 -18.95 -0.32
CA LEU A 163 17.21 -19.36 0.78
C LEU A 163 16.69 -20.63 1.47
N TRP A 164 15.39 -20.70 1.71
CA TRP A 164 14.76 -21.88 2.28
C TRP A 164 14.96 -23.12 1.37
N LEU A 165 14.73 -22.99 0.05
CA LEU A 165 14.96 -24.08 -0.91
C LEU A 165 16.44 -24.52 -0.92
N ARG A 166 17.37 -23.57 -0.80
CA ARG A 166 18.81 -23.85 -0.68
C ARG A 166 19.13 -24.61 0.61
N GLY A 167 18.50 -24.23 1.72
CA GLY A 167 18.61 -24.92 3.00
C GLY A 167 18.09 -26.35 2.95
N ARG A 168 16.92 -26.55 2.36
CA ARG A 168 16.32 -27.87 2.11
C ARG A 168 17.26 -28.77 1.30
N HIS A 169 17.84 -28.24 0.25
CA HIS A 169 18.82 -28.96 -0.59
C HIS A 169 20.09 -29.33 0.18
N ALA A 170 20.66 -28.40 0.98
CA ALA A 170 21.85 -28.64 1.78
C ALA A 170 21.65 -29.75 2.83
N ILE A 171 20.50 -29.80 3.50
CA ILE A 171 20.15 -30.88 4.45
C ILE A 171 20.09 -32.23 3.75
N ARG A 172 19.52 -32.31 2.55
CA ARG A 172 19.47 -33.52 1.74
C ARG A 172 20.85 -34.02 1.33
N GLN A 173 21.79 -33.08 1.07
CA GLN A 173 23.21 -33.40 0.80
C GLN A 173 23.99 -33.78 2.06
N GLY A 174 23.41 -33.72 3.23
CA GLY A 174 24.06 -34.08 4.48
C GLY A 174 24.62 -32.92 5.31
N HIS A 175 24.53 -31.69 4.80
CA HIS A 175 25.05 -30.49 5.47
C HIS A 175 23.97 -29.87 6.40
N LEU A 176 23.68 -30.52 7.55
CA LEU A 176 22.60 -30.16 8.45
C LEU A 176 22.71 -28.70 8.96
N VAL A 177 23.82 -28.34 9.58
CA VAL A 177 24.01 -27.00 10.20
C VAL A 177 23.87 -25.90 9.15
N ARG A 178 24.56 -26.03 8.02
CA ARG A 178 24.48 -25.07 6.92
C ARG A 178 23.07 -24.97 6.37
N GLY A 179 22.34 -26.08 6.26
CA GLY A 179 20.98 -26.11 5.78
C GLY A 179 20.01 -25.41 6.73
N LEU A 180 20.15 -25.65 8.06
CA LEU A 180 19.34 -24.96 9.07
C LEU A 180 19.63 -23.44 9.09
N MET A 181 20.88 -23.02 8.93
CA MET A 181 21.23 -21.59 8.82
C MET A 181 20.50 -20.91 7.64
N TRP A 182 20.46 -21.56 6.48
CA TRP A 182 19.72 -21.03 5.32
C TRP A 182 18.21 -21.01 5.56
N ILE A 183 17.64 -22.00 6.26
CA ILE A 183 16.20 -22.02 6.61
C ILE A 183 15.88 -20.87 7.56
N ILE A 184 16.67 -20.66 8.61
CA ILE A 184 16.50 -19.57 9.57
C ILE A 184 16.62 -18.23 8.85
N ALA A 185 17.66 -18.02 8.05
CA ALA A 185 17.83 -16.78 7.28
C ALA A 185 16.66 -16.52 6.33
N GLY A 186 16.15 -17.58 5.65
CA GLY A 186 15.04 -17.48 4.72
C GLY A 186 13.69 -17.27 5.41
N LEU A 187 13.30 -18.19 6.32
CA LEU A 187 11.96 -18.17 6.89
C LEU A 187 11.80 -17.24 8.09
N SER A 188 12.86 -16.90 8.82
CA SER A 188 12.81 -15.95 9.93
C SER A 188 13.35 -14.59 9.54
N GLY A 189 14.60 -14.54 9.06
CA GLY A 189 15.27 -13.28 8.72
C GLY A 189 14.51 -12.51 7.61
N CYS A 190 14.19 -13.18 6.49
CA CYS A 190 13.45 -12.53 5.41
C CYS A 190 11.99 -12.22 5.78
N THR A 191 11.33 -13.04 6.64
CA THR A 191 9.99 -12.70 7.15
C THR A 191 10.04 -11.43 7.99
N MET A 192 11.03 -11.29 8.87
CA MET A 192 11.20 -10.06 9.65
C MET A 192 11.41 -8.84 8.75
N LEU A 193 12.33 -8.93 7.77
CA LEU A 193 12.57 -7.83 6.83
C LEU A 193 11.33 -7.52 5.98
N ALA A 194 10.60 -8.53 5.52
CA ALA A 194 9.36 -8.35 4.78
C ALA A 194 8.29 -7.65 5.63
N THR A 195 8.11 -8.07 6.90
CA THR A 195 7.13 -7.50 7.83
C THR A 195 7.48 -6.06 8.20
N LEU A 196 8.77 -5.75 8.41
CA LEU A 196 9.25 -4.38 8.65
C LEU A 196 9.13 -3.47 7.41
N SER A 197 8.86 -4.03 6.23
CA SER A 197 8.52 -3.27 5.02
C SER A 197 7.02 -3.04 4.88
N LYS A 198 6.20 -4.04 5.18
CA LYS A 198 4.73 -3.99 5.27
C LYS A 198 4.23 -5.24 6.00
N ALA A 199 3.17 -5.12 6.77
CA ALA A 199 2.63 -6.20 7.60
C ALA A 199 2.34 -7.50 6.82
N ASN A 200 1.95 -7.43 5.52
CA ASN A 200 1.69 -8.61 4.69
C ASN A 200 2.94 -9.48 4.42
N GLY A 201 4.14 -8.98 4.68
CA GLY A 201 5.38 -9.76 4.63
C GLY A 201 5.43 -10.93 5.60
N ILE A 202 4.61 -10.90 6.67
CA ILE A 202 4.45 -12.02 7.62
C ILE A 202 3.89 -13.29 6.96
N LEU A 203 3.38 -13.20 5.74
CA LEU A 203 2.83 -14.32 4.99
C LEU A 203 3.89 -15.22 4.33
N LEU A 204 5.18 -14.88 4.37
CA LEU A 204 6.24 -15.75 3.81
C LEU A 204 6.21 -17.18 4.39
N PRO A 205 6.07 -17.43 5.72
CA PRO A 205 5.97 -18.79 6.26
C PRO A 205 4.80 -19.60 5.70
N PRO A 206 3.53 -19.14 5.70
CA PRO A 206 2.44 -19.90 5.10
C PRO A 206 2.60 -20.07 3.59
N LEU A 207 3.17 -19.12 2.85
CA LEU A 207 3.48 -19.28 1.42
C LEU A 207 4.54 -20.38 1.19
N ALA A 208 5.55 -20.49 2.04
CA ALA A 208 6.53 -21.57 2.00
C ALA A 208 5.87 -22.94 2.28
N LEU A 209 4.88 -23.01 3.20
CA LEU A 209 4.11 -24.24 3.44
C LEU A 209 3.29 -24.66 2.21
N VAL A 210 2.70 -23.73 1.47
CA VAL A 210 2.03 -24.04 0.19
C VAL A 210 3.02 -24.68 -0.78
N VAL A 211 4.19 -24.08 -0.97
CA VAL A 211 5.22 -24.63 -1.87
C VAL A 211 5.69 -26.02 -1.39
N GLU A 212 5.95 -26.20 -0.09
CA GLU A 212 6.40 -27.49 0.46
C GLU A 212 5.36 -28.60 0.28
N TYR A 213 4.12 -28.38 0.74
CA TYR A 213 3.12 -29.42 0.82
C TYR A 213 2.32 -29.65 -0.46
N VAL A 214 2.17 -28.63 -1.30
CA VAL A 214 1.39 -28.73 -2.54
C VAL A 214 2.27 -29.05 -3.73
N LEU A 215 3.48 -28.51 -3.77
CA LEU A 215 4.38 -28.68 -4.91
C LEU A 215 5.46 -29.72 -4.64
N LEU A 216 6.31 -29.51 -3.61
CA LEU A 216 7.53 -30.33 -3.44
C LEU A 216 7.24 -31.73 -2.94
N ARG A 217 6.44 -31.91 -1.87
CA ARG A 217 6.12 -33.24 -1.33
C ARG A 217 5.19 -34.03 -2.25
N THR A 218 4.26 -33.38 -2.92
CA THR A 218 3.36 -34.04 -3.87
C THR A 218 4.13 -34.69 -5.01
N THR A 219 5.11 -33.98 -5.57
CA THR A 219 5.95 -34.50 -6.65
C THR A 219 6.88 -35.63 -6.20
N GLU A 220 7.39 -35.60 -4.98
CA GLU A 220 8.22 -36.66 -4.42
C GLU A 220 7.44 -37.97 -4.20
N THR A 221 6.22 -37.87 -3.69
CA THR A 221 5.36 -39.06 -3.46
C THR A 221 4.96 -39.73 -4.78
N THR A 222 4.67 -38.96 -5.83
CA THR A 222 4.36 -39.53 -7.15
C THR A 222 5.55 -40.15 -7.85
N ALA A 223 6.78 -39.67 -7.60
CA ALA A 223 8.00 -40.26 -8.13
C ALA A 223 8.39 -41.58 -7.43
N SER A 224 8.04 -41.75 -6.14
CA SER A 224 8.40 -42.95 -5.36
C SER A 224 7.52 -44.18 -5.61
N THR A 225 6.44 -44.06 -6.38
CA THR A 225 5.60 -45.20 -6.79
C THR A 225 6.18 -46.01 -7.96
N GLY A 226 7.27 -45.53 -8.59
CA GLY A 226 8.04 -46.26 -9.58
C GLY A 226 9.45 -46.53 -9.07
N VAL A 227 9.73 -47.80 -8.69
CA VAL A 227 11.06 -48.36 -8.33
C VAL A 227 12.01 -47.37 -7.63
N THR A 228 12.08 -47.49 -6.30
CA THR A 228 13.10 -46.77 -5.50
C THR A 228 14.49 -47.18 -5.91
N PRO A 229 15.40 -46.25 -6.29
CA PRO A 229 16.81 -46.58 -6.41
C PRO A 229 17.36 -47.01 -5.03
N PRO A 230 18.06 -48.11 -4.90
CA PRO A 230 18.70 -48.47 -3.64
C PRO A 230 19.79 -47.44 -3.33
N GLY A 231 19.59 -46.65 -2.28
CA GLY A 231 20.59 -45.69 -1.80
C GLY A 231 20.11 -44.32 -1.29
N SER A 232 18.82 -43.97 -1.35
CA SER A 232 18.30 -42.69 -0.89
C SER A 232 17.78 -42.69 0.57
N ASN A 233 18.47 -43.41 1.46
CA ASN A 233 18.17 -43.33 2.90
C ASN A 233 18.68 -41.98 3.47
N VAL A 234 17.85 -40.95 3.39
CA VAL A 234 18.05 -39.75 4.23
C VAL A 234 18.06 -40.22 5.67
N CYS A 235 19.16 -39.99 6.39
CA CYS A 235 19.29 -40.38 7.78
C CYS A 235 18.09 -39.87 8.59
N PRO A 236 17.36 -40.71 9.34
CA PRO A 236 16.13 -40.30 10.05
C PRO A 236 16.30 -39.07 10.94
N SER A 237 17.48 -38.84 11.50
CA SER A 237 17.80 -37.66 12.31
C SER A 237 17.80 -36.36 11.51
N LYS A 238 18.18 -36.37 10.25
CA LYS A 238 18.19 -35.16 9.38
C LYS A 238 16.80 -34.78 8.94
N GLU A 239 15.96 -35.74 8.61
CA GLU A 239 14.54 -35.50 8.30
C GLU A 239 13.80 -34.98 9.53
N ALA A 240 14.08 -35.50 10.73
CA ALA A 240 13.53 -35.01 11.99
C ALA A 240 13.94 -33.54 12.22
N ALA A 241 15.22 -33.20 12.04
CA ALA A 241 15.70 -31.83 12.19
C ALA A 241 15.08 -30.86 11.17
N TYR A 242 14.88 -31.29 9.91
CA TYR A 242 14.16 -30.50 8.91
C TYR A 242 12.72 -30.26 9.33
N ARG A 243 11.99 -31.31 9.77
CA ARG A 243 10.60 -31.19 10.25
C ARG A 243 10.50 -30.25 11.45
N THR A 244 11.44 -30.33 12.41
CA THR A 244 11.50 -29.41 13.55
C THR A 244 11.73 -27.96 13.07
N GLY A 245 12.64 -27.75 12.13
CA GLY A 245 12.87 -26.43 11.53
C GLY A 245 11.60 -25.87 10.85
N MET A 246 10.90 -26.69 10.08
CA MET A 246 9.62 -26.28 9.47
C MET A 246 8.52 -26.03 10.50
N LEU A 247 8.50 -26.79 11.61
CA LEU A 247 7.54 -26.56 12.69
C LEU A 247 7.78 -25.18 13.34
N LEU A 248 9.04 -24.87 13.67
CA LEU A 248 9.39 -23.63 14.37
C LEU A 248 9.32 -22.39 13.48
N PHE A 249 9.77 -22.49 12.22
CA PHE A 249 9.98 -21.32 11.35
C PHE A 249 8.92 -21.18 10.25
N ALA A 250 8.03 -22.15 10.06
CA ALA A 250 6.91 -22.03 9.13
C ALA A 250 5.56 -22.25 9.82
N TRP A 251 5.33 -23.39 10.51
CA TRP A 251 4.03 -23.68 11.11
C TRP A 251 3.70 -22.76 12.29
N LEU A 252 4.65 -22.53 13.21
CA LEU A 252 4.41 -21.69 14.39
C LEU A 252 4.09 -20.24 13.98
N PRO A 253 4.87 -19.55 13.10
CA PRO A 253 4.50 -18.22 12.61
C PRO A 253 3.16 -18.22 11.87
N THR A 254 2.85 -19.26 11.09
CA THR A 254 1.55 -19.37 10.41
C THR A 254 0.40 -19.47 11.42
N ALA A 255 0.58 -20.23 12.51
CA ALA A 255 -0.42 -20.31 13.58
C ALA A 255 -0.61 -18.96 14.29
N VAL A 256 0.46 -18.20 14.50
CA VAL A 256 0.39 -16.82 15.06
C VAL A 256 -0.41 -15.91 14.15
N VAL A 257 -0.15 -15.93 12.83
CA VAL A 257 -0.92 -15.13 11.84
C VAL A 257 -2.39 -15.55 11.86
N ALA A 258 -2.69 -16.84 11.85
CA ALA A 258 -4.07 -17.34 11.91
C ALA A 258 -4.77 -16.88 13.20
N SER A 259 -4.09 -16.98 14.36
CA SER A 259 -4.62 -16.51 15.65
C SER A 259 -4.88 -14.99 15.65
N TYR A 260 -3.99 -14.20 15.08
CA TYR A 260 -4.17 -12.77 14.91
C TYR A 260 -5.40 -12.45 14.06
N LEU A 261 -5.56 -13.09 12.90
CA LEU A 261 -6.74 -12.89 12.05
C LEU A 261 -8.04 -13.29 12.73
N LEU A 262 -8.04 -14.38 13.50
CA LEU A 262 -9.19 -14.80 14.30
C LEU A 262 -9.51 -13.77 15.40
N GLN A 263 -8.51 -13.24 16.10
CA GLN A 263 -8.67 -12.22 17.11
C GLN A 263 -9.23 -10.93 16.51
N GLN A 264 -8.69 -10.47 15.37
CA GLN A 264 -9.21 -9.31 14.64
C GLN A 264 -10.67 -9.53 14.20
N GLY A 265 -10.99 -10.74 13.73
CA GLY A 265 -12.35 -11.13 13.38
C GLY A 265 -13.28 -11.07 14.60
N TRP A 266 -12.87 -11.64 15.72
CA TRP A 266 -13.65 -11.61 16.95
C TRP A 266 -13.87 -10.17 17.44
N SER A 267 -12.81 -9.39 17.53
CA SER A 267 -12.90 -7.97 17.93
C SER A 267 -13.80 -7.17 17.00
N GLY A 268 -13.66 -7.34 15.68
CA GLY A 268 -14.48 -6.63 14.70
C GLY A 268 -15.97 -6.99 14.74
N PHE A 269 -16.34 -8.22 15.18
CA PHE A 269 -17.74 -8.60 15.36
C PHE A 269 -18.30 -8.14 16.71
N THR A 270 -17.48 -8.08 17.77
CA THR A 270 -17.95 -7.74 19.13
C THR A 270 -17.91 -6.25 19.43
N HIS A 271 -16.89 -5.56 18.99
CA HIS A 271 -16.67 -4.13 19.26
C HIS A 271 -16.89 -3.24 18.01
N GLY A 272 -17.12 -3.86 16.85
CA GLY A 272 -17.18 -3.17 15.58
C GLY A 272 -15.80 -2.83 15.02
N ILE A 273 -15.81 -2.14 13.88
CA ILE A 273 -14.62 -1.60 13.23
C ILE A 273 -14.65 -0.07 13.34
N SER A 274 -13.59 0.60 12.89
CA SER A 274 -13.49 2.06 12.91
C SER A 274 -14.74 2.75 12.34
N SER A 275 -15.22 3.79 13.03
CA SER A 275 -16.38 4.63 12.65
C SER A 275 -16.22 5.32 11.28
N VAL A 276 -14.98 5.46 10.81
CA VAL A 276 -14.64 6.01 9.48
C VAL A 276 -15.15 5.12 8.35
N ARG A 277 -15.25 3.79 8.57
CA ARG A 277 -15.72 2.86 7.54
C ARG A 277 -17.24 2.87 7.42
N THR A 278 -17.72 2.87 6.16
CA THR A 278 -19.16 2.85 5.84
C THR A 278 -19.77 1.44 5.85
N TRP A 279 -18.98 0.43 6.15
CA TRP A 279 -19.36 -1.00 6.13
C TRP A 279 -18.91 -1.69 7.42
N THR A 280 -19.60 -2.77 7.79
CA THR A 280 -19.27 -3.64 8.92
C THR A 280 -18.29 -4.74 8.50
N LEU A 281 -17.66 -5.41 9.49
CA LEU A 281 -16.78 -6.54 9.20
C LEU A 281 -17.50 -7.66 8.42
N GLY A 282 -18.76 -7.96 8.77
CA GLY A 282 -19.57 -8.95 8.06
C GLY A 282 -19.78 -8.57 6.58
N GLN A 283 -20.10 -7.30 6.31
CA GLN A 283 -20.24 -6.79 4.95
C GLN A 283 -18.92 -6.86 4.18
N ARG A 284 -17.79 -6.56 4.82
CA ARG A 284 -16.47 -6.75 4.21
C ARG A 284 -16.23 -8.20 3.81
N LEU A 285 -16.39 -9.14 4.72
CA LEU A 285 -16.17 -10.56 4.46
C LEU A 285 -17.09 -11.12 3.35
N LEU A 286 -18.29 -10.56 3.19
CA LEU A 286 -19.18 -10.88 2.07
C LEU A 286 -18.74 -10.22 0.76
N THR A 287 -18.06 -9.09 0.82
CA THR A 287 -17.61 -8.34 -0.36
C THR A 287 -16.30 -8.90 -0.94
N GLU A 288 -15.36 -9.31 -0.08
CA GLU A 288 -14.03 -9.75 -0.51
C GLU A 288 -14.03 -10.89 -1.56
N PRO A 289 -14.93 -11.90 -1.53
CA PRO A 289 -15.03 -12.87 -2.62
C PRO A 289 -15.31 -12.24 -3.99
N ARG A 290 -16.12 -11.17 -4.06
CA ARG A 290 -16.39 -10.44 -5.30
C ARG A 290 -15.16 -9.68 -5.78
N VAL A 291 -14.45 -9.03 -4.85
CA VAL A 291 -13.19 -8.33 -5.11
C VAL A 291 -12.13 -9.31 -5.63
N LEU A 292 -11.98 -10.46 -4.99
CA LEU A 292 -11.04 -11.50 -5.42
C LEU A 292 -11.38 -12.07 -6.80
N MET A 293 -12.66 -12.20 -7.14
CA MET A 293 -13.08 -12.59 -8.50
C MET A 293 -12.74 -11.53 -9.54
N ASP A 294 -12.91 -10.24 -9.22
CA ASP A 294 -12.49 -9.16 -10.11
C ASP A 294 -10.95 -9.12 -10.30
N TYR A 295 -10.19 -9.31 -9.23
CA TYR A 295 -8.73 -9.45 -9.34
C TYR A 295 -8.31 -10.62 -10.23
N LEU A 296 -8.95 -11.79 -10.08
CA LEU A 296 -8.70 -12.93 -10.95
C LEU A 296 -9.09 -12.65 -12.41
N ALA A 297 -10.21 -11.93 -12.62
CA ALA A 297 -10.60 -11.49 -13.95
C ALA A 297 -9.57 -10.54 -14.56
N LEU A 298 -9.06 -9.56 -13.82
CA LEU A 298 -7.99 -8.66 -14.28
C LEU A 298 -6.69 -9.39 -14.58
N LEU A 299 -6.32 -10.41 -13.79
CA LEU A 299 -5.11 -11.21 -14.00
C LEU A 299 -5.19 -12.08 -15.27
N TRP A 300 -6.36 -12.61 -15.62
CA TRP A 300 -6.50 -13.50 -16.77
C TRP A 300 -7.08 -12.83 -18.03
N LEU A 301 -7.78 -11.71 -17.86
CA LEU A 301 -8.34 -10.85 -18.91
C LEU A 301 -7.82 -9.42 -18.72
N PRO A 302 -6.51 -9.21 -18.92
CA PRO A 302 -5.89 -7.91 -18.67
C PRO A 302 -6.48 -6.82 -19.58
N ARG A 303 -6.56 -5.62 -19.04
CA ARG A 303 -6.95 -4.40 -19.76
C ARG A 303 -5.95 -3.28 -19.43
N PRO A 304 -5.67 -2.39 -20.38
CA PRO A 304 -4.68 -1.33 -20.19
C PRO A 304 -5.15 -0.27 -19.20
N PHE A 305 -6.47 -0.10 -19.05
CA PHE A 305 -7.07 0.93 -18.21
C PHE A 305 -7.99 0.32 -17.17
N THR A 306 -7.88 0.84 -15.97
CA THR A 306 -8.68 0.51 -14.79
C THR A 306 -9.12 1.82 -14.11
N PRO A 307 -10.07 1.77 -13.16
CA PRO A 307 -10.44 2.93 -12.36
C PRO A 307 -9.28 3.53 -11.52
N GLY A 308 -8.11 2.96 -11.56
CA GLY A 308 -6.91 3.44 -10.88
C GLY A 308 -6.98 3.31 -9.36
N LEU A 309 -6.68 4.41 -8.67
CA LEU A 309 -6.62 4.41 -7.20
C LEU A 309 -7.99 4.59 -6.54
N PHE A 310 -9.00 5.07 -7.27
CA PHE A 310 -10.30 5.44 -6.73
C PHE A 310 -11.36 4.39 -7.07
N ASN A 311 -11.59 3.45 -6.16
CA ASN A 311 -12.51 2.33 -6.34
C ASN A 311 -13.77 2.46 -5.45
N ASP A 312 -14.28 3.69 -5.28
CA ASP A 312 -15.42 4.02 -4.43
C ASP A 312 -16.75 3.40 -4.94
N GLN A 313 -16.83 3.03 -6.24
CA GLN A 313 -17.96 2.37 -6.82
C GLN A 313 -18.20 0.95 -6.29
N ILE A 314 -17.24 0.37 -5.56
CA ILE A 314 -17.40 -0.98 -5.01
C ILE A 314 -18.27 -0.91 -3.77
N GLN A 315 -19.54 -1.24 -3.98
CA GLN A 315 -20.51 -1.31 -2.89
C GLN A 315 -20.28 -2.57 -2.03
N ALA A 316 -20.30 -2.38 -0.72
CA ALA A 316 -20.22 -3.48 0.23
C ALA A 316 -21.45 -4.39 0.11
N SER A 317 -21.22 -5.71 0.15
CA SER A 317 -22.31 -6.69 0.14
C SER A 317 -23.05 -6.67 1.48
N THR A 318 -24.34 -6.46 1.44
CA THR A 318 -25.20 -6.42 2.65
C THR A 318 -25.78 -7.78 3.00
N SER A 319 -25.85 -8.70 2.02
CA SER A 319 -26.30 -10.08 2.21
C SER A 319 -25.68 -11.00 1.14
N LEU A 320 -25.93 -12.30 1.23
CA LEU A 320 -25.50 -13.28 0.22
C LEU A 320 -26.10 -13.01 -1.19
N LEU A 321 -27.24 -12.34 -1.27
CA LEU A 321 -27.94 -12.05 -2.51
C LEU A 321 -27.96 -10.55 -2.85
N SER A 322 -27.37 -9.71 -2.02
CA SER A 322 -27.31 -8.25 -2.27
C SER A 322 -25.87 -7.74 -2.17
N PRO A 323 -25.23 -7.48 -3.31
CA PRO A 323 -25.67 -7.70 -4.68
C PRO A 323 -25.69 -9.21 -5.06
N ILE A 324 -26.43 -9.56 -6.08
CA ILE A 324 -26.64 -10.96 -6.51
C ILE A 324 -25.35 -11.71 -6.84
N THR A 325 -24.27 -11.01 -7.16
CA THR A 325 -22.95 -11.55 -7.46
C THR A 325 -22.20 -12.09 -6.24
N THR A 326 -22.67 -11.81 -5.01
CA THR A 326 -21.96 -12.19 -3.76
C THR A 326 -21.91 -13.71 -3.58
N LEU A 327 -23.07 -14.39 -3.68
CA LEU A 327 -23.13 -15.85 -3.52
C LEU A 327 -22.37 -16.60 -4.64
N PRO A 328 -22.53 -16.28 -5.91
CA PRO A 328 -21.72 -16.88 -6.98
C PRO A 328 -20.22 -16.69 -6.79
N ALA A 329 -19.77 -15.52 -6.37
CA ALA A 329 -18.36 -15.25 -6.10
C ALA A 329 -17.83 -16.10 -4.93
N LEU A 330 -18.58 -16.18 -3.84
CA LEU A 330 -18.22 -17.02 -2.69
C LEU A 330 -18.13 -18.51 -3.08
N CYS A 331 -19.09 -19.02 -3.85
CA CYS A 331 -19.06 -20.39 -4.35
C CYS A 331 -17.87 -20.63 -5.30
N ALA A 332 -17.56 -19.68 -6.18
CA ALA A 332 -16.44 -19.79 -7.11
C ALA A 332 -15.09 -19.80 -6.38
N ILE A 333 -14.86 -18.88 -5.43
CA ILE A 333 -13.61 -18.83 -4.64
C ILE A 333 -13.45 -20.11 -3.82
N THR A 334 -14.52 -20.53 -3.10
CA THR A 334 -14.49 -21.77 -2.32
C THR A 334 -14.25 -22.98 -3.22
N GLY A 335 -14.92 -23.04 -4.37
CA GLY A 335 -14.74 -24.09 -5.37
C GLY A 335 -13.29 -24.14 -5.92
N LEU A 336 -12.68 -23.00 -6.21
CA LEU A 336 -11.28 -22.92 -6.65
C LEU A 336 -10.31 -23.42 -5.58
N ILE A 337 -10.48 -23.02 -4.32
CA ILE A 337 -9.65 -23.47 -3.20
C ILE A 337 -9.78 -24.99 -3.01
N VAL A 338 -11.02 -25.49 -2.95
CA VAL A 338 -11.29 -26.94 -2.78
C VAL A 338 -10.78 -27.76 -3.95
N ALA A 339 -11.02 -27.30 -5.19
CA ALA A 339 -10.52 -27.96 -6.39
C ALA A 339 -8.98 -27.98 -6.41
N SER A 340 -8.32 -26.88 -6.07
CA SER A 340 -6.86 -26.82 -5.99
C SER A 340 -6.30 -27.81 -4.97
N TRP A 341 -6.91 -27.88 -3.78
CA TRP A 341 -6.51 -28.84 -2.76
C TRP A 341 -6.75 -30.31 -3.19
N ARG A 342 -7.91 -30.61 -3.81
CA ARG A 342 -8.26 -31.97 -4.31
C ARG A 342 -7.39 -32.41 -5.47
N LEU A 343 -7.09 -31.48 -6.40
CA LEU A 343 -6.33 -31.76 -7.62
C LEU A 343 -4.82 -31.60 -7.45
N ARG A 344 -4.30 -31.27 -6.26
CA ARG A 344 -2.86 -31.04 -6.03
C ARG A 344 -1.95 -32.20 -6.44
N TRP A 345 -2.46 -33.43 -6.38
CA TRP A 345 -1.72 -34.62 -6.79
C TRP A 345 -1.63 -34.77 -8.32
N ARG A 346 -2.64 -34.28 -9.03
CA ARG A 346 -2.73 -34.40 -10.50
C ARG A 346 -2.15 -33.16 -11.19
N TRP A 347 -2.37 -31.98 -10.66
CA TRP A 347 -1.93 -30.69 -11.19
C TRP A 347 -1.25 -29.82 -10.11
N PRO A 348 -0.09 -30.28 -9.58
CA PRO A 348 0.55 -29.64 -8.42
C PRO A 348 0.95 -28.19 -8.68
N VAL A 349 1.41 -27.85 -9.87
CA VAL A 349 1.83 -26.48 -10.21
C VAL A 349 0.62 -25.53 -10.24
N TRP A 350 -0.48 -25.95 -10.84
CA TRP A 350 -1.72 -25.17 -10.86
C TRP A 350 -2.26 -24.99 -9.44
N ALA A 351 -2.31 -26.08 -8.69
CA ALA A 351 -2.78 -26.04 -7.31
C ALA A 351 -1.91 -25.13 -6.42
N ALA A 352 -0.57 -25.19 -6.60
CA ALA A 352 0.35 -24.31 -5.89
C ALA A 352 0.14 -22.85 -6.25
N ALA A 353 -0.04 -22.52 -7.54
CA ALA A 353 -0.28 -21.16 -7.99
C ALA A 353 -1.56 -20.57 -7.39
N VAL A 354 -2.67 -21.31 -7.43
CA VAL A 354 -3.97 -20.88 -6.89
C VAL A 354 -3.95 -20.77 -5.36
N LEU A 355 -3.39 -21.76 -4.66
CA LEU A 355 -3.33 -21.72 -3.18
C LEU A 355 -2.33 -20.66 -2.69
N PHE A 356 -1.21 -20.43 -3.41
CA PHE A 356 -0.28 -19.35 -3.11
C PHE A 356 -0.96 -17.99 -3.23
N TYR A 357 -1.80 -17.82 -4.26
CA TYR A 357 -2.59 -16.62 -4.45
C TYR A 357 -3.53 -16.35 -3.25
N PHE A 358 -4.36 -17.32 -2.87
CA PHE A 358 -5.33 -17.12 -1.79
C PHE A 358 -4.67 -16.99 -0.41
N VAL A 359 -3.58 -17.71 -0.15
CA VAL A 359 -2.78 -17.52 1.07
C VAL A 359 -2.13 -16.13 1.09
N GLY A 360 -1.63 -15.67 -0.05
CA GLY A 360 -1.07 -14.32 -0.18
C GLY A 360 -2.09 -13.20 0.03
N GLN A 361 -3.37 -13.46 -0.26
CA GLN A 361 -4.47 -12.50 -0.02
C GLN A 361 -5.03 -12.56 1.41
N SER A 362 -4.68 -13.58 2.21
CA SER A 362 -5.35 -13.89 3.47
C SER A 362 -5.31 -12.76 4.52
N LEU A 363 -4.32 -11.90 4.50
CA LEU A 363 -4.21 -10.76 5.43
C LEU A 363 -5.01 -9.55 4.93
N GLU A 364 -4.86 -9.19 3.66
CA GLU A 364 -5.43 -7.95 3.11
C GLU A 364 -6.90 -8.11 2.65
N SER A 365 -7.35 -9.34 2.39
CA SER A 365 -8.72 -9.67 1.95
C SER A 365 -9.49 -10.50 2.99
N SER A 366 -9.32 -10.21 4.29
CA SER A 366 -10.00 -10.91 5.38
C SER A 366 -10.49 -9.97 6.49
N THR A 367 -10.20 -10.30 7.75
CA THR A 367 -10.72 -9.62 8.94
C THR A 367 -10.07 -8.28 9.28
N VAL A 368 -8.97 -7.93 8.63
CA VAL A 368 -8.33 -6.62 8.82
C VAL A 368 -9.12 -5.54 8.08
N ALA A 369 -9.52 -4.46 8.78
CA ALA A 369 -10.44 -3.43 8.27
C ALA A 369 -9.79 -2.43 7.29
N LEU A 370 -9.13 -2.94 6.24
CA LEU A 370 -8.55 -2.15 5.16
C LEU A 370 -9.64 -1.71 4.15
N GLU A 371 -9.32 -0.76 3.25
CA GLU A 371 -10.16 -0.45 2.07
C GLU A 371 -10.57 -1.74 1.33
N LEU A 372 -11.76 -1.74 0.69
CA LEU A 372 -12.27 -2.94 0.03
C LEU A 372 -11.43 -3.37 -1.17
N TYR A 373 -10.90 -2.43 -1.93
CA TYR A 373 -10.25 -2.74 -3.20
C TYR A 373 -8.98 -1.92 -3.44
N PHE A 374 -7.88 -2.62 -3.75
CA PHE A 374 -6.67 -2.04 -4.32
C PHE A 374 -5.93 -3.04 -5.20
N GLU A 375 -5.57 -2.66 -6.43
CA GLU A 375 -4.88 -3.52 -7.40
C GLU A 375 -3.52 -4.03 -6.91
N HIS A 376 -2.77 -3.20 -6.19
CA HIS A 376 -1.43 -3.53 -5.69
C HIS A 376 -1.40 -4.73 -4.73
N ARG A 377 -2.53 -5.13 -4.14
CA ARG A 377 -2.64 -6.34 -3.31
C ARG A 377 -2.34 -7.62 -4.08
N ASN A 378 -2.41 -7.59 -5.41
CA ASN A 378 -2.12 -8.75 -6.24
C ASN A 378 -0.62 -8.95 -6.53
N TYR A 379 0.24 -7.98 -6.19
CA TYR A 379 1.65 -7.99 -6.58
C TYR A 379 2.40 -9.23 -6.12
N LEU A 380 2.40 -9.54 -4.83
CA LEU A 380 3.00 -10.74 -4.25
C LEU A 380 2.14 -12.00 -4.49
N PRO A 381 0.82 -12.01 -4.24
CA PRO A 381 0.01 -13.22 -4.35
C PRO A 381 0.01 -13.86 -5.75
N ALA A 382 0.07 -13.06 -6.81
CA ALA A 382 -0.03 -13.57 -8.17
C ALA A 382 1.31 -14.00 -8.81
N MET A 383 2.42 -14.03 -8.09
CA MET A 383 3.74 -14.34 -8.64
C MET A 383 3.83 -15.73 -9.30
N LEU A 384 3.14 -16.73 -8.78
CA LEU A 384 3.12 -18.06 -9.36
C LEU A 384 2.00 -18.28 -10.38
N MET A 385 1.08 -17.31 -10.55
CA MET A 385 -0.18 -17.48 -11.31
C MET A 385 0.04 -17.85 -12.78
N PHE A 386 1.07 -17.29 -13.42
CA PHE A 386 1.33 -17.49 -14.85
C PHE A 386 2.29 -18.64 -15.15
N TRP A 387 2.88 -19.26 -14.13
CA TRP A 387 3.83 -20.36 -14.32
C TRP A 387 3.20 -21.62 -14.93
N PRO A 388 2.00 -22.08 -14.54
CA PRO A 388 1.33 -23.20 -15.21
C PRO A 388 1.13 -22.96 -16.71
N LEU A 389 0.76 -21.73 -17.11
CA LEU A 389 0.62 -21.33 -18.51
C LEU A 389 1.97 -21.40 -19.25
N ALA A 390 3.03 -20.90 -18.65
CA ALA A 390 4.38 -20.94 -19.23
C ALA A 390 4.87 -22.38 -19.44
N LEU A 391 4.63 -23.27 -18.46
CA LEU A 391 4.93 -24.70 -18.58
C LEU A 391 4.16 -25.36 -19.73
N TRP A 392 2.89 -25.05 -19.89
CA TRP A 392 2.05 -25.57 -20.98
C TRP A 392 2.52 -25.07 -22.35
N LEU A 393 2.83 -23.79 -22.47
CA LEU A 393 3.31 -23.17 -23.72
C LEU A 393 4.65 -23.76 -24.18
N CYS A 394 5.57 -24.02 -23.25
CA CYS A 394 6.88 -24.60 -23.54
C CYS A 394 6.88 -26.13 -23.66
N ASN A 395 5.72 -26.80 -23.60
CA ASN A 395 5.58 -28.25 -23.55
C ASN A 395 6.45 -28.90 -22.45
N ALA A 396 6.58 -28.24 -21.32
CA ALA A 396 7.39 -28.69 -20.18
C ALA A 396 6.57 -29.49 -19.15
N TYR A 397 5.30 -29.81 -19.46
CA TYR A 397 4.41 -30.57 -18.59
C TYR A 397 3.67 -31.68 -19.37
N PRO A 398 3.60 -32.92 -18.89
CA PRO A 398 4.27 -33.50 -17.71
C PRO A 398 5.77 -33.66 -17.94
N VAL A 399 6.55 -33.56 -16.88
CA VAL A 399 8.02 -33.63 -16.88
C VAL A 399 8.56 -35.06 -17.12
N VAL A 400 7.69 -36.04 -17.31
CA VAL A 400 8.09 -37.43 -17.58
C VAL A 400 8.54 -37.54 -19.05
N PRO A 401 9.75 -38.07 -19.33
CA PRO A 401 10.18 -38.31 -20.67
C PRO A 401 9.27 -39.39 -21.29
N GLN A 402 8.34 -39.02 -22.14
CA GLN A 402 7.76 -39.99 -23.07
C GLN A 402 8.83 -40.28 -24.14
N VAL A 403 9.54 -41.35 -23.94
CA VAL A 403 10.28 -42.00 -25.05
C VAL A 403 9.20 -42.61 -25.96
N ALA A 404 8.64 -41.80 -26.85
CA ALA A 404 7.79 -42.29 -27.89
C ALA A 404 8.72 -42.75 -29.05
N GLU A 405 9.19 -43.97 -28.97
CA GLU A 405 9.77 -44.63 -30.15
C GLU A 405 8.67 -44.70 -31.22
N GLY A 406 8.90 -44.03 -32.37
CA GLY A 406 8.07 -44.13 -33.57
C GLY A 406 7.05 -43.00 -33.82
N ALA A 407 7.11 -41.86 -33.13
CA ALA A 407 6.23 -40.75 -33.43
C ALA A 407 6.62 -40.06 -34.78
N SER A 408 5.70 -40.06 -35.73
CA SER A 408 5.87 -39.30 -37.00
C SER A 408 6.11 -37.82 -36.70
N PRO A 409 6.93 -37.11 -37.50
CA PRO A 409 7.24 -35.70 -37.29
C PRO A 409 5.96 -34.87 -37.36
N ARG A 410 5.63 -34.18 -36.24
CA ARG A 410 4.46 -33.27 -36.17
C ARG A 410 4.62 -32.19 -37.23
N PRO A 411 3.55 -31.81 -37.95
CA PRO A 411 3.58 -30.74 -38.95
C PRO A 411 4.13 -29.44 -38.35
N ILE A 412 4.92 -28.69 -39.10
CA ILE A 412 5.63 -27.46 -38.70
C ILE A 412 4.65 -26.46 -38.03
N ALA A 413 3.46 -26.32 -38.61
CA ALA A 413 2.42 -25.44 -38.02
C ALA A 413 2.07 -25.78 -36.56
N LYS A 414 1.97 -27.07 -36.19
CA LYS A 414 1.71 -27.49 -34.81
C LYS A 414 2.91 -27.29 -33.87
N ARG A 415 4.16 -27.26 -34.42
CA ARG A 415 5.36 -26.96 -33.61
C ARG A 415 5.49 -25.49 -33.30
N LEU A 416 5.05 -24.59 -34.19
CA LEU A 416 5.16 -23.15 -34.05
C LEU A 416 3.98 -22.50 -33.30
N ALA A 417 2.81 -23.16 -33.22
CA ALA A 417 1.60 -22.58 -32.66
C ALA A 417 1.78 -22.06 -31.22
N LYS A 418 2.39 -22.84 -30.31
CA LYS A 418 2.60 -22.43 -28.91
C LYS A 418 3.64 -21.31 -28.75
N PRO A 419 4.81 -21.34 -29.38
CA PRO A 419 5.73 -20.21 -29.40
C PRO A 419 5.12 -18.93 -29.96
N MET A 420 4.33 -19.02 -31.04
CA MET A 420 3.62 -17.87 -31.61
C MET A 420 2.56 -17.32 -30.63
N LEU A 421 1.82 -18.19 -29.97
CA LEU A 421 0.85 -17.78 -28.92
C LEU A 421 1.57 -17.09 -27.74
N ALA A 422 2.71 -17.63 -27.29
CA ALA A 422 3.51 -17.01 -26.24
C ALA A 422 3.99 -15.61 -26.65
N ALA A 423 4.49 -15.48 -27.89
CA ALA A 423 4.93 -14.19 -28.42
C ALA A 423 3.76 -13.19 -28.55
N LEU A 424 2.58 -13.65 -28.99
CA LEU A 424 1.39 -12.81 -29.09
C LEU A 424 0.92 -12.32 -27.70
N ILE A 425 0.91 -13.20 -26.68
CA ILE A 425 0.57 -12.82 -25.31
C ILE A 425 1.58 -11.79 -24.77
N LEU A 426 2.89 -12.03 -24.96
CA LEU A 426 3.92 -11.08 -24.51
C LEU A 426 3.80 -9.71 -25.19
N LEU A 427 3.54 -9.71 -26.51
CA LEU A 427 3.34 -8.48 -27.27
C LEU A 427 2.09 -7.74 -26.78
N GLY A 428 0.98 -8.45 -26.58
CA GLY A 428 -0.27 -7.87 -26.07
C GLY A 428 -0.11 -7.29 -24.67
N LEU A 429 0.51 -8.04 -23.74
CA LEU A 429 0.80 -7.55 -22.40
C LEU A 429 1.74 -6.35 -22.44
N GLY A 430 2.83 -6.42 -23.22
CA GLY A 430 3.77 -5.31 -23.35
C GLY A 430 3.13 -4.05 -23.90
N MET A 431 2.26 -4.17 -24.90
CA MET A 431 1.53 -3.03 -25.47
C MET A 431 0.54 -2.44 -24.47
N MET A 432 -0.25 -3.28 -23.78
CA MET A 432 -1.19 -2.82 -22.75
C MET A 432 -0.45 -2.12 -21.60
N THR A 433 0.68 -2.68 -21.17
CA THR A 433 1.52 -2.07 -20.12
C THR A 433 2.10 -0.74 -20.59
N HIS A 434 2.58 -0.64 -21.82
CA HIS A 434 3.12 0.62 -22.36
C HIS A 434 2.06 1.72 -22.37
N VAL A 435 0.89 1.44 -22.91
CA VAL A 435 -0.23 2.41 -22.94
C VAL A 435 -0.67 2.81 -21.52
N SER A 436 -0.68 1.85 -20.58
CA SER A 436 -0.96 2.15 -19.17
C SER A 436 0.13 3.03 -18.54
N THR A 437 1.41 2.80 -18.87
CA THR A 437 2.51 3.62 -18.34
C THR A 437 2.54 5.03 -18.92
N GLU A 438 2.16 5.21 -20.19
CA GLU A 438 1.95 6.55 -20.77
C GLU A 438 0.90 7.32 -19.98
N LEU A 439 -0.24 6.70 -19.67
CA LEU A 439 -1.27 7.30 -18.82
C LEU A 439 -0.73 7.71 -17.44
N TRP A 440 0.09 6.87 -16.81
CA TRP A 440 0.69 7.18 -15.50
C TRP A 440 1.78 8.26 -15.57
N GLY A 441 2.24 8.60 -16.75
CA GLY A 441 3.18 9.70 -17.03
C GLY A 441 2.48 11.05 -17.23
N ASP A 442 1.19 11.07 -17.58
CA ASP A 442 0.39 12.26 -17.82
C ASP A 442 -0.73 12.42 -16.80
N SER A 443 -0.58 13.37 -15.89
CA SER A 443 -1.51 13.59 -14.78
C SER A 443 -2.90 14.01 -15.23
N ARG A 444 -3.01 14.71 -16.37
CA ARG A 444 -4.29 15.17 -16.89
C ARG A 444 -5.09 14.03 -17.53
N ASP A 445 -4.46 13.31 -18.45
CA ASP A 445 -5.12 12.18 -19.12
C ASP A 445 -5.52 11.12 -18.10
N GLN A 446 -4.66 10.89 -17.10
CA GLN A 446 -4.93 10.01 -15.97
C GLN A 446 -6.17 10.45 -15.17
N ALA A 447 -6.24 11.72 -14.78
CA ALA A 447 -7.34 12.26 -13.98
C ALA A 447 -8.68 12.19 -14.73
N VAL A 448 -8.68 12.61 -16.00
CA VAL A 448 -9.87 12.59 -16.86
C VAL A 448 -10.36 11.16 -17.11
N LEU A 449 -9.44 10.23 -17.39
CA LEU A 449 -9.80 8.84 -17.61
C LEU A 449 -10.38 8.18 -16.35
N TRP A 450 -9.75 8.39 -15.18
CA TRP A 450 -10.22 7.82 -13.92
C TRP A 450 -11.60 8.37 -13.52
N ALA A 451 -11.85 9.67 -13.73
CA ALA A 451 -13.17 10.28 -13.53
C ALA A 451 -14.20 9.73 -14.50
N THR A 452 -13.83 9.46 -15.76
CA THR A 452 -14.71 8.89 -16.77
C THR A 452 -15.07 7.43 -16.46
N LEU A 453 -14.10 6.64 -15.98
CA LEU A 453 -14.32 5.25 -15.59
C LEU A 453 -15.07 5.12 -14.26
N ASN A 454 -15.02 6.16 -13.42
CA ASN A 454 -15.68 6.24 -12.12
C ASN A 454 -16.53 7.51 -11.99
N PRO A 455 -17.61 7.64 -12.74
CA PRO A 455 -18.42 8.87 -12.74
C PRO A 455 -19.08 9.16 -11.38
N ASP A 456 -19.34 8.15 -10.58
CA ASP A 456 -19.95 8.27 -9.25
C ASP A 456 -18.92 8.28 -8.09
N SER A 457 -17.61 8.30 -8.37
CA SER A 457 -16.57 8.39 -7.34
C SER A 457 -16.28 9.84 -6.95
N PRO A 458 -16.59 10.28 -5.73
CA PRO A 458 -16.24 11.62 -5.26
C PRO A 458 -14.72 11.91 -5.34
N ARG A 459 -13.87 10.92 -5.03
CA ARG A 459 -12.41 11.07 -5.07
C ARG A 459 -11.88 11.23 -6.49
N ALA A 460 -12.39 10.45 -7.44
CA ALA A 460 -11.97 10.54 -8.85
C ALA A 460 -12.39 11.89 -9.47
N GLN A 461 -13.62 12.32 -9.21
CA GLN A 461 -14.13 13.60 -9.72
C GLN A 461 -13.39 14.80 -9.07
N ALA A 462 -13.12 14.76 -7.78
CA ALA A 462 -12.33 15.78 -7.10
C ALA A 462 -10.88 15.86 -7.64
N TYR A 463 -10.25 14.72 -7.91
CA TYR A 463 -8.91 14.66 -8.50
C TYR A 463 -8.90 15.30 -9.90
N ALA A 464 -9.86 14.92 -10.76
CA ALA A 464 -9.99 15.51 -12.09
C ALA A 464 -10.27 17.02 -12.02
N ALA A 465 -11.14 17.46 -11.13
CA ALA A 465 -11.43 18.87 -10.91
C ALA A 465 -10.20 19.68 -10.52
N ASN A 466 -9.39 19.15 -9.58
CA ASN A 466 -8.14 19.81 -9.16
C ASN A 466 -7.15 19.95 -10.33
N VAL A 467 -7.03 18.94 -11.17
CA VAL A 467 -6.15 18.96 -12.35
C VAL A 467 -6.68 19.98 -13.40
N GLU A 468 -7.99 20.01 -13.64
CA GLU A 468 -8.60 20.99 -14.56
C GLU A 468 -8.48 22.42 -14.03
N MET A 469 -8.65 22.66 -12.72
CA MET A 469 -8.43 23.96 -12.10
C MET A 469 -6.96 24.42 -12.23
N ALA A 470 -6.01 23.53 -11.96
CA ALA A 470 -4.59 23.81 -12.12
C ALA A 470 -4.22 24.14 -13.59
N ALA A 471 -4.96 23.61 -14.55
CA ALA A 471 -4.83 23.93 -15.97
C ALA A 471 -5.58 25.21 -16.41
N GLY A 472 -6.17 25.97 -15.47
CA GLY A 472 -6.93 27.20 -15.77
C GLY A 472 -8.31 26.97 -16.39
N ARG A 473 -8.92 25.81 -16.13
CA ARG A 473 -10.23 25.42 -16.68
C ARG A 473 -11.26 25.11 -15.58
N PRO A 474 -11.55 26.04 -14.66
CA PRO A 474 -12.44 25.81 -13.54
C PRO A 474 -13.91 25.48 -13.97
N SER A 475 -14.34 25.94 -15.15
CA SER A 475 -15.66 25.58 -15.67
C SER A 475 -15.84 24.09 -15.93
N LEU A 476 -14.79 23.36 -16.34
CA LEU A 476 -14.84 21.91 -16.50
C LEU A 476 -14.90 21.21 -15.13
N ALA A 477 -14.18 21.72 -14.13
CA ALA A 477 -14.26 21.24 -12.77
C ALA A 477 -15.70 21.37 -12.21
N ILE A 478 -16.35 22.52 -12.39
CA ILE A 478 -17.74 22.76 -11.97
C ILE A 478 -18.69 21.78 -12.65
N ALA A 479 -18.57 21.60 -13.96
CA ALA A 479 -19.41 20.71 -14.73
C ALA A 479 -19.37 19.25 -14.26
N GLY A 480 -18.20 18.78 -13.79
CA GLY A 480 -18.02 17.44 -13.21
C GLY A 480 -18.51 17.32 -11.78
N LEU A 481 -18.23 18.32 -10.94
CA LEU A 481 -18.50 18.28 -9.49
C LEU A 481 -19.95 18.53 -9.12
N GLN A 482 -20.60 19.54 -9.75
CA GLN A 482 -21.90 20.01 -9.37
C GLN A 482 -23.00 18.93 -9.44
N PRO A 483 -23.12 18.10 -10.49
CA PRO A 483 -24.13 17.04 -10.54
C PRO A 483 -23.91 15.96 -9.49
N LEU A 484 -22.65 15.65 -9.18
CA LEU A 484 -22.33 14.61 -8.21
C LEU A 484 -22.53 15.10 -6.77
N LEU A 485 -22.20 16.35 -6.47
CA LEU A 485 -22.46 16.96 -5.17
C LEU A 485 -23.98 17.05 -4.87
N ALA A 486 -24.81 17.28 -5.90
CA ALA A 486 -26.26 17.23 -5.74
C ALA A 486 -26.77 15.84 -5.33
N LYS A 487 -26.11 14.76 -5.78
CA LYS A 487 -26.43 13.38 -5.38
C LYS A 487 -25.86 13.02 -3.99
N HIS A 488 -24.72 13.59 -3.64
CA HIS A 488 -23.95 13.27 -2.42
C HIS A 488 -23.59 14.56 -1.65
N PRO A 489 -24.59 15.24 -1.05
CA PRO A 489 -24.40 16.55 -0.43
C PRO A 489 -23.56 16.52 0.85
N ASP A 490 -23.27 15.35 1.39
CA ASP A 490 -22.41 15.09 2.56
C ASP A 490 -20.90 15.00 2.23
N GLN A 491 -20.53 15.12 0.93
CA GLN A 491 -19.16 14.89 0.49
C GLN A 491 -18.34 16.19 0.43
N VAL A 492 -17.61 16.49 1.50
CA VAL A 492 -16.70 17.67 1.55
C VAL A 492 -15.63 17.64 0.44
N GLN A 493 -15.22 16.45 0.02
CA GLN A 493 -14.25 16.29 -1.07
C GLN A 493 -14.78 16.71 -2.46
N LEU A 494 -16.11 16.90 -2.61
CA LEU A 494 -16.72 17.51 -3.79
C LEU A 494 -17.02 18.99 -3.55
N ALA A 495 -17.47 19.34 -2.33
CA ALA A 495 -17.87 20.69 -1.99
C ALA A 495 -16.69 21.68 -2.01
N PHE A 496 -15.54 21.29 -1.47
CA PHE A 496 -14.36 22.14 -1.42
C PHE A 496 -13.78 22.47 -2.81
N PRO A 497 -13.51 21.51 -3.70
CA PRO A 497 -13.06 21.86 -5.05
C PRO A 497 -14.10 22.62 -5.87
N LEU A 498 -15.41 22.39 -5.66
CA LEU A 498 -16.45 23.15 -6.32
C LEU A 498 -16.40 24.63 -5.86
N PHE A 499 -16.25 24.87 -4.56
CA PHE A 499 -16.09 26.20 -4.00
C PHE A 499 -14.84 26.91 -4.58
N GLU A 500 -13.71 26.21 -4.64
CA GLU A 500 -12.46 26.74 -5.24
C GLU A 500 -12.63 27.05 -6.73
N ALA A 501 -13.29 26.18 -7.50
CA ALA A 501 -13.51 26.38 -8.92
C ALA A 501 -14.40 27.59 -9.22
N GLU A 502 -15.50 27.77 -8.46
CA GLU A 502 -16.36 28.95 -8.56
C GLU A 502 -15.61 30.23 -8.14
N CYS A 503 -14.78 30.14 -7.09
CA CYS A 503 -13.96 31.26 -6.65
C CYS A 503 -12.95 31.69 -7.71
N GLN A 504 -12.33 30.75 -8.45
CA GLN A 504 -11.47 31.07 -9.60
C GLN A 504 -12.22 31.77 -10.75
N LEU A 505 -13.52 31.58 -10.88
CA LEU A 505 -14.38 32.32 -11.82
C LEU A 505 -14.82 33.68 -11.26
N GLY A 506 -14.42 34.02 -10.04
CA GLY A 506 -14.67 35.33 -9.42
C GLY A 506 -15.92 35.40 -8.56
N GLN A 507 -16.73 34.35 -8.45
CA GLN A 507 -17.94 34.38 -7.63
C GLN A 507 -18.36 32.95 -7.20
N VAL A 508 -18.58 32.76 -5.90
CA VAL A 508 -19.18 31.53 -5.35
C VAL A 508 -20.68 31.70 -5.25
N GLY A 509 -21.43 30.73 -5.74
CA GLY A 509 -22.89 30.72 -5.67
C GLY A 509 -23.40 30.53 -4.23
N ALA A 510 -24.51 31.16 -3.87
CA ALA A 510 -25.14 30.99 -2.56
C ALA A 510 -25.50 29.50 -2.31
N ALA A 511 -25.90 28.77 -3.36
CA ALA A 511 -26.18 27.35 -3.27
C ALA A 511 -24.91 26.52 -2.92
N THR A 512 -23.77 26.83 -3.52
CA THR A 512 -22.50 26.15 -3.23
C THR A 512 -22.05 26.40 -1.81
N LEU A 513 -22.17 27.64 -1.31
CA LEU A 513 -21.87 27.96 0.09
C LEU A 513 -22.76 27.17 1.06
N GLN A 514 -24.06 27.12 0.78
CA GLN A 514 -25.02 26.36 1.59
C GLN A 514 -24.72 24.86 1.56
N THR A 515 -24.40 24.30 0.39
CA THR A 515 -24.05 22.88 0.26
C THR A 515 -22.71 22.55 0.94
N THR A 516 -21.74 23.46 0.87
CA THR A 516 -20.46 23.30 1.61
C THR A 516 -20.69 23.27 3.11
N ARG A 517 -21.58 24.15 3.62
CA ARG A 517 -21.97 24.15 5.04
C ARG A 517 -22.70 22.86 5.41
N LEU A 518 -23.60 22.37 4.58
CA LEU A 518 -24.29 21.10 4.77
C LEU A 518 -23.31 19.92 4.79
N ALA A 519 -22.39 19.87 3.80
CA ALA A 519 -21.36 18.84 3.75
C ALA A 519 -20.53 18.78 5.02
N LEU A 520 -20.09 19.94 5.55
CA LEU A 520 -19.32 20.01 6.80
C LEU A 520 -20.11 19.55 8.02
N SER A 521 -21.41 19.86 8.09
CA SER A 521 -22.27 19.49 9.23
C SER A 521 -22.73 18.03 9.22
N THR A 522 -22.53 17.28 8.10
CA THR A 522 -23.07 15.92 7.93
C THR A 522 -22.00 14.89 7.53
N ALA A 523 -20.82 15.33 7.09
CA ALA A 523 -19.72 14.43 6.70
C ALA A 523 -19.31 13.50 7.85
N ARG A 524 -18.93 12.26 7.53
CA ARG A 524 -18.45 11.31 8.54
C ARG A 524 -17.02 11.61 8.99
N ASP A 525 -16.10 11.69 8.06
CA ASP A 525 -14.71 12.07 8.32
C ASP A 525 -14.05 12.60 7.06
N PRO A 526 -13.67 13.89 7.01
CA PRO A 526 -12.97 14.49 5.87
C PRO A 526 -11.48 14.15 5.84
N GLY A 527 -10.94 13.46 6.84
CA GLY A 527 -9.50 13.22 6.95
C GLY A 527 -8.70 14.52 7.06
N THR A 528 -7.49 14.52 6.52
CA THR A 528 -6.62 15.71 6.46
C THR A 528 -7.12 16.78 5.48
N LEU A 529 -8.14 16.48 4.69
CA LEU A 529 -8.69 17.43 3.71
C LEU A 529 -9.25 18.67 4.40
N LEU A 530 -9.85 18.52 5.59
CA LEU A 530 -10.38 19.64 6.39
C LEU A 530 -9.27 20.67 6.69
N ALA A 531 -8.23 20.25 7.39
CA ALA A 531 -7.13 21.12 7.77
C ALA A 531 -6.42 21.75 6.55
N ASN A 532 -6.15 20.93 5.54
CA ASN A 532 -5.45 21.39 4.34
C ASN A 532 -6.26 22.39 3.51
N TRP A 533 -7.57 22.20 3.41
CA TRP A 533 -8.41 23.14 2.66
C TRP A 533 -8.55 24.48 3.38
N PHE A 534 -8.87 24.46 4.68
CA PHE A 534 -9.00 25.71 5.44
C PHE A 534 -7.68 26.48 5.51
N ALA A 535 -6.53 25.79 5.66
CA ALA A 535 -5.22 26.43 5.64
C ALA A 535 -5.00 27.21 4.33
N ARG A 536 -5.24 26.57 3.16
CA ARG A 536 -5.12 27.23 1.86
C ARG A 536 -6.17 28.35 1.68
N ALA A 537 -7.39 28.12 2.10
CA ALA A 537 -8.45 29.11 1.98
C ALA A 537 -8.14 30.39 2.77
N MET A 538 -7.58 30.29 3.99
CA MET A 538 -7.13 31.44 4.77
C MET A 538 -6.03 32.24 4.04
N ASP A 539 -5.07 31.54 3.43
CA ASP A 539 -4.01 32.18 2.66
C ASP A 539 -4.55 32.85 1.37
N GLN A 540 -5.57 32.26 0.74
CA GLN A 540 -6.23 32.80 -0.45
C GLN A 540 -7.05 34.07 -0.16
N VAL A 541 -7.71 34.18 1.00
CA VAL A 541 -8.43 35.43 1.40
C VAL A 541 -7.51 36.64 1.33
N ALA A 542 -6.25 36.47 1.72
CA ALA A 542 -5.26 37.57 1.72
C ALA A 542 -4.68 37.85 0.30
N ALA A 543 -4.51 36.79 -0.53
CA ALA A 543 -3.79 36.89 -1.80
C ALA A 543 -4.68 37.14 -2.99
N HIS A 544 -5.87 36.58 -3.07
CA HIS A 544 -6.75 36.61 -4.25
C HIS A 544 -8.21 36.74 -3.78
N PRO A 545 -8.76 37.96 -3.71
CA PRO A 545 -10.09 38.19 -3.18
C PRO A 545 -11.18 37.57 -4.06
N CYS A 546 -11.81 36.54 -3.54
CA CYS A 546 -13.07 36.01 -4.01
C CYS A 546 -14.16 36.62 -3.09
N PRO A 547 -15.18 37.29 -3.61
CA PRO A 547 -16.09 38.09 -2.78
C PRO A 547 -16.79 37.33 -1.64
N GLN A 548 -17.03 36.02 -1.83
CA GLN A 548 -17.68 35.17 -0.83
C GLN A 548 -16.66 34.42 0.04
N LEU A 549 -15.39 34.41 -0.29
CA LEU A 549 -14.34 33.83 0.53
C LEU A 549 -13.79 34.90 1.48
N THR A 550 -14.45 35.07 2.61
CA THR A 550 -14.04 36.01 3.68
C THR A 550 -13.70 35.23 4.95
N TYR A 551 -13.02 35.87 5.87
CA TYR A 551 -12.74 35.26 7.19
C TYR A 551 -14.04 34.93 7.96
N ASP A 552 -15.10 35.75 7.83
CA ASP A 552 -16.40 35.48 8.43
C ASP A 552 -17.08 34.24 7.81
N THR A 553 -16.95 34.07 6.48
CA THR A 553 -17.41 32.88 5.80
C THR A 553 -16.68 31.65 6.30
N LEU A 554 -15.33 31.71 6.40
CA LEU A 554 -14.52 30.60 6.91
C LEU A 554 -14.89 30.24 8.35
N ASN A 555 -15.08 31.25 9.22
CA ASN A 555 -15.53 31.00 10.59
C ASN A 555 -16.90 30.32 10.64
N SER A 556 -17.87 30.78 9.81
CA SER A 556 -19.20 30.17 9.75
C SER A 556 -19.16 28.71 9.21
N LEU A 557 -18.21 28.37 8.36
CA LEU A 557 -17.97 27.01 7.89
C LEU A 557 -17.33 26.13 8.98
N LEU A 558 -16.41 26.69 9.77
CA LEU A 558 -15.83 26.00 10.94
C LEU A 558 -16.88 25.75 12.01
N ASP A 559 -17.81 26.71 12.24
CA ASP A 559 -18.93 26.51 13.15
C ASP A 559 -19.86 25.39 12.69
N ALA A 560 -20.11 25.27 11.37
CA ALA A 560 -20.87 24.16 10.80
C ALA A 560 -20.15 22.81 10.97
N ALA A 561 -18.83 22.81 10.86
CA ALA A 561 -18.01 21.62 11.12
C ALA A 561 -18.05 21.23 12.62
N LEU A 562 -17.98 22.21 13.52
CA LEU A 562 -18.04 21.98 14.96
C LEU A 562 -19.42 21.42 15.41
N ALA A 563 -20.49 21.82 14.70
CA ALA A 563 -21.84 21.30 14.94
C ALA A 563 -22.04 19.84 14.43
N ASN A 564 -21.06 19.24 13.77
CA ASN A 564 -21.17 17.90 13.22
C ASN A 564 -20.99 16.83 14.31
N PRO A 565 -22.03 16.02 14.62
CA PRO A 565 -21.94 15.01 15.67
C PRO A 565 -20.93 13.89 15.39
N HIS A 566 -20.59 13.66 14.11
CA HIS A 566 -19.58 12.68 13.75
C HIS A 566 -18.16 13.17 14.09
N PHE A 567 -17.91 14.47 14.03
CA PHE A 567 -16.60 15.02 14.36
C PHE A 567 -16.33 15.00 15.88
N ALA A 568 -17.36 15.22 16.68
CA ALA A 568 -17.25 15.13 18.14
C ALA A 568 -16.84 13.73 18.65
N ILE A 569 -17.14 12.66 17.90
CA ILE A 569 -16.77 11.28 18.25
C ILE A 569 -15.57 10.74 17.48
N THR A 570 -15.05 11.50 16.50
CA THR A 570 -13.87 11.10 15.71
C THR A 570 -12.61 11.71 16.33
N PRO A 571 -11.66 10.87 16.81
CA PRO A 571 -10.46 11.38 17.46
C PRO A 571 -9.72 12.42 16.61
N GLY A 572 -9.36 13.55 17.23
CA GLY A 572 -8.59 14.63 16.61
C GLY A 572 -9.40 15.63 15.76
N ARG A 573 -10.66 15.36 15.39
CA ARG A 573 -11.42 16.28 14.51
C ARG A 573 -11.82 17.57 15.21
N GLU A 574 -12.31 17.49 16.42
CA GLU A 574 -12.65 18.66 17.21
C GLU A 574 -11.42 19.51 17.52
N GLN A 575 -10.31 18.88 17.85
CA GLN A 575 -9.02 19.53 18.02
C GLN A 575 -8.58 20.28 16.74
N ASP A 576 -8.69 19.63 15.55
CA ASP A 576 -8.36 20.26 14.27
C ASP A 576 -9.21 21.52 14.04
N ILE A 577 -10.51 21.49 14.38
CA ILE A 577 -11.40 22.64 14.18
C ILE A 577 -11.02 23.80 15.10
N TYR A 578 -10.78 23.57 16.39
CA TYR A 578 -10.35 24.63 17.31
C TYR A 578 -8.97 25.17 16.94
N PHE A 579 -8.05 24.34 16.48
CA PHE A 579 -6.77 24.78 15.92
C PHE A 579 -6.97 25.74 14.73
N LEU A 580 -7.87 25.41 13.80
CA LEU A 580 -8.19 26.25 12.65
C LEU A 580 -8.89 27.55 13.05
N LYS A 581 -9.78 27.51 14.05
CA LYS A 581 -10.44 28.72 14.61
C LYS A 581 -9.41 29.63 15.27
N GLY A 582 -8.51 29.10 16.06
CA GLY A 582 -7.43 29.86 16.68
C GLY A 582 -6.49 30.50 15.63
N ARG A 583 -6.14 29.76 14.57
CA ARG A 583 -5.38 30.29 13.43
C ARG A 583 -6.13 31.43 12.73
N LEU A 584 -7.43 31.26 12.51
CA LEU A 584 -8.27 32.28 11.88
C LEU A 584 -8.36 33.56 12.72
N ALA A 585 -8.60 33.44 14.02
CA ALA A 585 -8.62 34.54 14.97
C ALA A 585 -7.27 35.30 14.99
N LEU A 586 -6.16 34.55 14.94
CA LEU A 586 -4.81 35.12 14.90
C LEU A 586 -4.57 35.95 13.63
N ILE A 587 -5.02 35.48 12.47
CA ILE A 587 -4.95 36.24 11.20
C ILE A 587 -5.79 37.52 11.26
N GLN A 588 -6.93 37.49 11.97
CA GLN A 588 -7.80 38.66 12.16
C GLN A 588 -7.28 39.65 13.25
N GLY A 589 -6.17 39.31 13.93
CA GLY A 589 -5.56 40.14 14.96
C GLY A 589 -6.16 39.94 16.35
N ASP A 590 -7.13 39.03 16.53
CA ASP A 590 -7.69 38.65 17.84
C ASP A 590 -6.86 37.56 18.51
N ALA A 591 -5.73 37.97 19.05
CA ALA A 591 -4.76 37.04 19.63
C ALA A 591 -5.28 36.39 20.94
N GLN A 592 -6.21 37.04 21.66
CA GLN A 592 -6.75 36.46 22.89
C GLN A 592 -7.72 35.32 22.59
N THR A 593 -8.60 35.47 21.58
CA THR A 593 -9.46 34.39 21.11
C THR A 593 -8.61 33.27 20.52
N ALA A 594 -7.55 33.58 19.77
CA ALA A 594 -6.61 32.57 19.24
C ALA A 594 -5.97 31.74 20.38
N LEU A 595 -5.49 32.38 21.45
CA LEU A 595 -4.93 31.66 22.60
C LEU A 595 -5.97 30.75 23.24
N ASN A 596 -7.22 31.23 23.43
CA ASN A 596 -8.30 30.44 24.02
C ASN A 596 -8.63 29.21 23.19
N ASP A 597 -8.74 29.36 21.85
CA ASP A 597 -9.02 28.25 20.92
C ASP A 597 -7.85 27.26 20.88
N PHE A 598 -6.58 27.72 20.89
CA PHE A 598 -5.41 26.83 20.94
C PHE A 598 -5.32 26.09 22.28
N ASN A 599 -5.59 26.74 23.42
CA ASN A 599 -5.65 26.05 24.70
C ASN A 599 -6.74 24.98 24.67
N HIS A 600 -7.93 25.32 24.19
CA HIS A 600 -9.03 24.36 24.08
C HIS A 600 -8.71 23.17 23.16
N ALA A 601 -8.08 23.42 22.00
CA ALA A 601 -7.58 22.36 21.12
C ALA A 601 -6.61 21.42 21.84
N LEU A 602 -5.74 22.00 22.68
CA LEU A 602 -4.76 21.24 23.46
C LEU A 602 -5.42 20.41 24.57
N ASP A 603 -6.45 20.97 25.26
CA ASP A 603 -7.21 20.30 26.33
C ASP A 603 -7.95 19.04 25.81
N ILE A 604 -8.44 19.08 24.54
CA ILE A 604 -9.08 17.92 23.90
C ILE A 604 -8.07 16.80 23.68
N GLN A 605 -6.85 17.14 23.26
CA GLN A 605 -5.78 16.17 23.05
C GLN A 605 -4.40 16.80 23.30
N VAL A 606 -3.85 16.54 24.48
CA VAL A 606 -2.53 17.04 24.86
C VAL A 606 -1.44 16.42 24.02
N ARG A 607 -0.69 17.25 23.29
CA ARG A 607 0.44 16.83 22.45
C ARG A 607 1.53 17.92 22.46
N ALA A 608 2.76 17.51 22.72
CA ALA A 608 3.93 18.39 22.67
C ALA A 608 4.10 19.09 21.30
N SER A 609 3.84 18.38 20.19
CA SER A 609 3.93 18.95 18.84
C SER A 609 2.93 20.08 18.60
N ALA A 610 1.67 19.90 19.03
CA ALA A 610 0.63 20.90 18.89
C ALA A 610 0.93 22.15 19.72
N ALA A 611 1.35 21.98 20.97
CA ALA A 611 1.73 23.10 21.83
C ALA A 611 2.89 23.91 21.28
N LEU A 612 3.91 23.23 20.72
CA LEU A 612 5.06 23.90 20.08
C LEU A 612 4.63 24.72 18.87
N GLU A 613 3.84 24.14 17.96
CA GLU A 613 3.35 24.77 16.74
C GLU A 613 2.48 26.01 17.07
N GLN A 614 1.51 25.83 17.96
CA GLN A 614 0.56 26.88 18.35
C GLN A 614 1.26 28.07 19.04
N ALA A 615 2.20 27.77 19.95
CA ALA A 615 3.00 28.83 20.60
C ALA A 615 3.91 29.56 19.59
N ALA A 616 4.51 28.84 18.65
CA ALA A 616 5.32 29.44 17.59
C ALA A 616 4.49 30.36 16.67
N MET A 617 3.24 29.94 16.35
CA MET A 617 2.31 30.77 15.57
C MET A 617 1.96 32.09 16.28
N LEU A 618 1.65 32.04 17.59
CA LEU A 618 1.41 33.23 18.40
C LEU A 618 2.64 34.15 18.41
N GLY A 619 3.83 33.61 18.60
CA GLY A 619 5.08 34.37 18.56
C GLY A 619 5.36 35.02 17.21
N ALA A 620 5.21 34.26 16.12
CA ALA A 620 5.42 34.74 14.75
C ALA A 620 4.42 35.84 14.34
N ALA A 621 3.21 35.81 14.89
CA ALA A 621 2.20 36.86 14.71
C ALA A 621 2.45 38.13 15.59
N GLY A 622 3.52 38.15 16.37
CA GLY A 622 3.88 39.29 17.20
C GLY A 622 3.29 39.27 18.62
N TYR A 623 2.83 38.14 19.11
CA TYR A 623 2.27 37.95 20.44
C TYR A 623 3.10 36.99 21.31
N PRO A 624 4.40 37.25 21.54
CA PRO A 624 5.28 36.31 22.24
C PRO A 624 4.86 36.02 23.68
N VAL A 625 4.24 36.97 24.38
CA VAL A 625 3.73 36.77 25.73
C VAL A 625 2.60 35.74 25.75
N LEU A 626 1.69 35.76 24.77
CA LEU A 626 0.62 34.77 24.64
C LEU A 626 1.18 33.40 24.24
N GLY A 627 2.22 33.36 23.40
CA GLY A 627 2.95 32.11 23.09
C GLY A 627 3.57 31.48 24.35
N LEU A 628 4.17 32.26 25.23
CA LEU A 628 4.65 31.81 26.52
C LEU A 628 3.51 31.29 27.42
N ALA A 629 2.38 32.00 27.49
CA ALA A 629 1.22 31.58 28.25
C ALA A 629 0.64 30.25 27.76
N HIS A 630 0.65 30.01 26.44
CA HIS A 630 0.26 28.71 25.84
C HIS A 630 1.20 27.57 26.21
N LEU A 631 2.53 27.82 26.24
CA LEU A 631 3.50 26.82 26.70
C LEU A 631 3.37 26.53 28.20
N ASP A 632 2.98 27.54 29.02
CA ASP A 632 2.72 27.33 30.44
C ASP A 632 1.44 26.53 30.66
N HIS A 633 0.41 26.73 29.83
CA HIS A 633 -0.77 25.88 29.80
C HIS A 633 -0.44 24.43 29.46
N TYR A 634 0.38 24.19 28.43
CA TYR A 634 0.88 22.85 28.11
C TYR A 634 1.63 22.20 29.27
N ASP A 635 2.50 22.93 29.98
CA ASP A 635 3.24 22.39 31.12
C ASP A 635 2.32 21.98 32.28
N ALA A 636 1.16 22.62 32.41
CA ALA A 636 0.13 22.25 33.39
C ALA A 636 -0.64 20.97 32.99
N GLU A 637 -0.88 20.79 31.68
CA GLU A 637 -1.71 19.69 31.15
C GLU A 637 -0.89 18.48 30.67
N ARG A 638 0.43 18.56 30.54
CA ARG A 638 1.27 17.52 29.95
C ARG A 638 1.14 16.13 30.57
N ASP A 639 0.76 16.05 31.85
CA ASP A 639 0.58 14.77 32.54
C ASP A 639 -0.68 14.03 32.05
N HIS A 640 -1.55 14.71 31.31
CA HIS A 640 -2.72 14.15 30.61
C HIS A 640 -2.41 13.68 29.18
N GLU A 641 -1.17 13.81 28.70
CA GLU A 641 -0.77 13.31 27.39
C GLU A 641 -0.97 11.78 27.29
N ALA A 642 -1.74 11.36 26.30
CA ALA A 642 -2.03 9.93 26.12
C ALA A 642 -0.76 9.13 25.82
N PRO A 643 -0.59 7.94 26.41
CA PRO A 643 0.57 7.11 26.09
C PRO A 643 0.55 6.69 24.61
N PRO A 644 1.71 6.57 23.99
CA PRO A 644 1.79 6.15 22.59
C PRO A 644 1.27 4.73 22.41
N ASP A 645 0.62 4.48 21.26
CA ASP A 645 0.13 3.16 20.89
C ASP A 645 1.24 2.13 20.82
N PHE A 646 0.87 0.86 21.01
CA PHE A 646 1.80 -0.26 20.92
C PHE A 646 2.44 -0.36 19.51
N GLY A 647 3.72 -0.74 19.49
CA GLY A 647 4.48 -0.93 18.24
C GLY A 647 5.41 0.24 17.92
N MET A 648 5.44 0.67 16.66
CA MET A 648 6.35 1.74 16.21
C MET A 648 6.08 3.09 16.87
N PRO A 649 4.83 3.52 17.14
CA PRO A 649 4.59 4.75 17.87
C PRO A 649 5.26 4.80 19.26
N HIS A 650 5.25 3.66 19.97
CA HIS A 650 5.95 3.55 21.26
C HIS A 650 7.50 3.66 21.10
N LEU A 651 8.04 3.02 20.07
CA LEU A 651 9.48 3.11 19.77
C LEU A 651 9.86 4.55 19.35
N HIS A 652 9.02 5.19 18.54
CA HIS A 652 9.23 6.60 18.14
C HIS A 652 9.24 7.54 19.35
N ALA A 653 8.27 7.42 20.24
CA ALA A 653 8.22 8.19 21.47
C ALA A 653 9.48 7.95 22.33
N TRP A 654 9.95 6.71 22.45
CA TRP A 654 11.21 6.38 23.14
C TRP A 654 12.41 7.05 22.46
N VAL A 655 12.50 7.05 21.14
CA VAL A 655 13.59 7.73 20.38
C VAL A 655 13.56 9.23 20.68
N LEU A 656 12.40 9.88 20.63
CA LEU A 656 12.25 11.31 20.94
C LEU A 656 12.66 11.61 22.39
N GLN A 657 12.27 10.74 23.33
CA GLN A 657 12.65 10.87 24.75
C GLN A 657 14.17 10.73 24.95
N GLN A 658 14.82 9.73 24.35
CA GLN A 658 16.28 9.57 24.42
C GLN A 658 17.02 10.76 23.84
N GLN A 659 16.48 11.38 22.80
CA GLN A 659 17.04 12.59 22.22
C GLN A 659 16.67 13.86 23.00
N GLN A 660 15.81 13.77 24.01
CA GLN A 660 15.21 14.93 24.69
C GLN A 660 14.67 15.97 23.70
N TYR A 661 14.01 15.47 22.62
CA TYR A 661 13.61 16.31 21.49
C TYR A 661 12.63 17.40 21.93
N TRP A 662 11.49 17.02 22.49
CA TRP A 662 10.47 17.98 22.91
C TRP A 662 10.97 18.95 24.01
N PRO A 663 11.66 18.51 25.07
CA PRO A 663 12.21 19.45 26.07
C PRO A 663 13.17 20.48 25.46
N ARG A 664 14.00 20.08 24.48
CA ARG A 664 14.93 21.01 23.81
C ARG A 664 14.22 22.01 22.92
N GLU A 665 13.27 21.54 22.07
CA GLU A 665 12.51 22.42 21.19
C GLU A 665 11.65 23.42 21.97
N MET A 666 11.00 22.95 23.06
CA MET A 666 10.22 23.81 23.96
C MET A 666 11.11 24.87 24.65
N ALA A 667 12.28 24.47 25.14
CA ALA A 667 13.23 25.40 25.80
C ALA A 667 13.76 26.42 24.78
N HIS A 668 14.04 26.01 23.55
CA HIS A 668 14.49 26.89 22.47
C HIS A 668 13.41 27.92 22.09
N LEU A 669 12.17 27.46 21.90
CA LEU A 669 11.05 28.34 21.59
C LEU A 669 10.76 29.32 22.75
N ARG A 670 10.78 28.85 24.03
CA ARG A 670 10.62 29.73 25.18
C ARG A 670 11.68 30.84 25.22
N ALA A 671 12.95 30.50 24.99
CA ALA A 671 14.02 31.48 24.97
C ALA A 671 13.81 32.52 23.86
N THR A 672 13.38 32.09 22.67
CA THR A 672 13.06 33.00 21.55
C THR A 672 11.90 33.92 21.89
N LEU A 673 10.78 33.38 22.38
CA LEU A 673 9.61 34.15 22.78
C LEU A 673 9.89 35.15 23.90
N GLN A 674 10.72 34.76 24.90
CA GLN A 674 11.15 35.67 25.99
C GLN A 674 12.00 36.83 25.46
N GLN A 675 12.91 36.54 24.51
CA GLN A 675 13.70 37.56 23.89
C GLN A 675 12.86 38.55 23.07
N ASP A 676 11.88 38.04 22.31
CA ASP A 676 10.97 38.90 21.52
C ASP A 676 10.04 39.70 22.40
N ALA A 677 9.52 39.13 23.48
CA ALA A 677 8.73 39.88 24.49
C ALA A 677 9.53 41.03 25.12
N THR A 678 10.81 40.77 25.47
CA THR A 678 11.69 41.82 26.03
C THR A 678 11.96 42.92 25.02
N ARG A 679 12.20 42.59 23.74
CA ARG A 679 12.37 43.58 22.69
C ARG A 679 11.15 44.47 22.49
N GLN A 680 9.94 43.86 22.52
CA GLN A 680 8.69 44.61 22.40
C GLN A 680 8.48 45.57 23.58
N ALA A 681 8.75 45.11 24.81
CA ALA A 681 8.65 45.96 26.01
C ALA A 681 9.63 47.14 25.98
N THR A 682 10.80 47.02 25.32
CA THR A 682 11.81 48.08 25.19
C THR A 682 11.53 49.02 24.01
N SER A 683 10.77 48.59 22.98
CA SER A 683 10.44 49.36 21.78
C SER A 683 9.15 50.23 21.96
N HIS A 684 8.35 49.98 22.98
CA HIS A 684 7.17 50.78 23.36
C HIS A 684 7.28 51.19 24.83
N PRO A 685 8.07 52.27 25.11
CA PRO A 685 8.15 52.85 26.49
C PRO A 685 6.88 53.59 26.89
#